data_55fced1e561c7ef560d6ad8028d83742
#
_entry.id   55fced1e561c7ef560d6ad8028d83742
#
_cell.length_a   1.000
_cell.length_b   1.000
_cell.length_c   1.000
_cell.angle_alpha   90.00
_cell.angle_beta   90.00
_cell.angle_gamma   90.00
#
_symmetry.space_group_name_H-M   'P 1'
#
loop_
_entity.id
_entity.type
_entity.pdbx_description
1 polymer ?
#
loop_
_entity_poly.entity_id
_entity_poly.type
_entity_poly.pdbx_seq_one_letter_code
_entity_poly.pdbx_strand_id
1 'polypeptide(L)'
;MDKLIYKPFQKFVLRSPLYSLEAMNSNAYKHTDSFREAIFLASPELFNGNSSSDPKKQEKFELSLQKYYNRASTRCTPFGLFAGCSIGRIGEETLIELESLENCKRCTRLDMQYLCALIQEIERTPEIREILRYYPNDSLYKLGNKYRYIEYHYKKTKRYHNVVSLEVDEALEQVLSLAAEGATVEELTNSFFNEDITRDEAETYVHEVINSQVLKSELDPCVVGGDVLQTLVAKLSLYQDIPFLDKLIRIQKLLEKIDTQPPGTALPVYTEITNIIREIGVNFEEKYLFQTDLLRPVKTAVVSKQITDRLANLIHFLSRITPAKAPATVTEFARAFHDRYEEREIPLAEAMDRELGLGYPLSEGRSGDISPLVDDIILPYQQSYITEIHQYPVDRILLRKYVDCIRNGQNKVILSVEDFKDLSFTYSFPDTIAVMCSQINQNKLYIRSIGGSSGANLLGRFCHLDAGIENFVKEVTEYEQKSTPDVIYAEISHLPESRTGNIASRPAIREYTLHYLSNFERNEPNIPISDLMLSVRDGRLFLRSKKYDKEIAPRLTCAHNYSLSPIPVYRFLCDLQYQGKTGGLRCGWNAPLSEMDYLPRIEYEEIILSREQWKVKPEEVKGFEKLSDVDLDNKLRRLLQARGIPDLVVIPDNDNELFLNFQDHSCQRIFLSTLAQRKGIVIEEFLFDPAQAVVRSEGSGYTNEMIFIFHK
;
A
#
# COMPACT_ATOMS: atom_id res chain seq x y z
N MET A 1 -29.00 -26.63 -1.97
CA MET A 1 -27.87 -25.89 -1.36
C MET A 1 -27.08 -25.28 -2.49
N ASP A 2 -27.05 -23.93 -2.58
CA ASP A 2 -26.22 -23.25 -3.56
C ASP A 2 -24.75 -23.58 -3.26
N LYS A 3 -23.99 -23.87 -4.31
CA LYS A 3 -22.58 -24.27 -4.16
C LYS A 3 -21.77 -23.08 -3.61
N LEU A 4 -21.00 -23.31 -2.54
CA LEU A 4 -20.04 -22.30 -2.03
C LEU A 4 -19.13 -21.84 -3.17
N ILE A 5 -19.02 -20.52 -3.34
CA ILE A 5 -18.28 -19.93 -4.46
C ILE A 5 -16.77 -20.07 -4.24
N TYR A 6 -16.32 -20.00 -2.96
CA TYR A 6 -14.90 -19.93 -2.58
C TYR A 6 -14.51 -20.98 -1.56
N LYS A 7 -13.26 -21.47 -1.70
CA LYS A 7 -12.59 -22.38 -0.76
C LYS A 7 -11.29 -21.75 -0.24
N PRO A 8 -10.89 -21.99 1.01
CA PRO A 8 -9.65 -21.45 1.54
C PRO A 8 -8.42 -22.18 0.98
N PHE A 9 -7.31 -21.46 0.78
CA PHE A 9 -5.99 -22.06 0.74
C PHE A 9 -5.62 -22.60 2.13
N GLN A 10 -4.62 -23.49 2.22
CA GLN A 10 -4.26 -24.17 3.47
C GLN A 10 -3.35 -23.33 4.38
N LYS A 11 -2.95 -22.14 3.95
CA LYS A 11 -2.09 -21.22 4.69
C LYS A 11 -2.77 -19.87 4.91
N PHE A 12 -2.29 -19.13 5.90
CA PHE A 12 -2.69 -17.75 6.18
C PHE A 12 -1.51 -16.95 6.69
N VAL A 13 -1.58 -15.62 6.58
CA VAL A 13 -0.60 -14.73 7.20
C VAL A 13 -1.18 -14.14 8.46
N LEU A 14 -0.47 -14.29 9.58
CA LEU A 14 -0.76 -13.68 10.86
C LEU A 14 0.01 -12.38 10.97
N ARG A 15 -0.64 -11.33 11.43
CA ARG A 15 -0.02 -10.07 11.87
C ARG A 15 -0.27 -9.89 13.36
N SER A 16 0.76 -9.53 14.10
CA SER A 16 0.67 -9.27 15.54
C SER A 16 1.55 -8.10 15.95
N PRO A 17 1.16 -7.35 16.99
CA PRO A 17 1.96 -6.24 17.51
C PRO A 17 3.23 -6.74 18.20
N LEU A 18 4.13 -5.79 18.48
CA LEU A 18 5.38 -6.08 19.18
C LEU A 18 5.14 -6.56 20.60
N TYR A 19 4.24 -5.87 21.33
CA TYR A 19 3.95 -6.13 22.74
C TYR A 19 2.55 -6.73 22.96
N SER A 20 2.37 -7.34 24.13
CA SER A 20 1.10 -7.93 24.55
C SER A 20 0.09 -6.87 24.98
N LEU A 21 -1.16 -7.30 25.11
CA LEU A 21 -2.25 -6.47 25.60
C LEU A 21 -2.04 -6.03 27.08
N GLU A 22 -1.43 -6.89 27.89
CA GLU A 22 -1.11 -6.57 29.29
C GLU A 22 -0.10 -5.42 29.41
N ALA A 23 0.76 -5.26 28.41
CA ALA A 23 1.73 -4.17 28.37
C ALA A 23 1.06 -2.79 28.42
N MET A 24 -0.16 -2.64 27.86
CA MET A 24 -0.90 -1.38 27.86
C MET A 24 -1.09 -0.77 29.26
N ASN A 25 -1.26 -1.63 30.26
CA ASN A 25 -1.59 -1.20 31.63
C ASN A 25 -0.34 -0.96 32.50
N SER A 26 0.84 -1.43 32.07
CA SER A 26 2.05 -1.44 32.91
C SER A 26 3.10 -0.43 32.49
N ASN A 27 3.06 0.11 31.29
CA ASN A 27 4.15 0.88 30.69
C ASN A 27 5.52 0.17 30.74
N ALA A 28 5.54 -1.15 30.95
CA ALA A 28 6.72 -1.94 31.27
C ALA A 28 7.81 -1.88 30.19
N TYR A 29 7.42 -1.74 28.94
CA TYR A 29 8.33 -1.74 27.79
C TYR A 29 8.63 -0.35 27.23
N LYS A 30 8.07 0.73 27.82
CA LYS A 30 8.20 2.10 27.28
C LYS A 30 9.65 2.61 27.24
N HIS A 31 10.51 2.05 28.08
CA HIS A 31 11.92 2.42 28.17
C HIS A 31 12.88 1.31 27.71
N THR A 32 12.37 0.24 27.11
CA THR A 32 13.23 -0.85 26.61
C THR A 32 13.97 -0.42 25.34
N ASP A 33 15.12 -1.05 25.10
CA ASP A 33 15.92 -0.76 23.90
C ASP A 33 15.16 -1.14 22.61
N SER A 34 14.32 -2.17 22.63
CA SER A 34 13.46 -2.54 21.49
C SER A 34 12.42 -1.45 21.15
N PHE A 35 11.83 -0.80 22.17
CA PHE A 35 10.93 0.33 21.92
C PHE A 35 11.68 1.57 21.45
N ARG A 36 12.85 1.84 22.03
CA ARG A 36 13.72 2.95 21.60
C ARG A 36 14.15 2.80 20.13
N GLU A 37 14.53 1.59 19.71
CA GLU A 37 14.86 1.32 18.31
C GLU A 37 13.63 1.47 17.40
N ALA A 38 12.45 1.00 17.81
CA ALA A 38 11.20 1.19 17.07
C ALA A 38 10.85 2.68 16.88
N ILE A 39 11.07 3.52 17.93
CA ILE A 39 10.89 4.97 17.84
C ILE A 39 11.94 5.60 16.92
N PHE A 40 13.22 5.19 17.00
CA PHE A 40 14.25 5.68 16.08
C PHE A 40 13.86 5.51 14.62
N LEU A 41 13.39 4.32 14.25
CA LEU A 41 12.96 4.02 12.88
C LEU A 41 11.69 4.75 12.45
N ALA A 42 10.77 5.03 13.37
CA ALA A 42 9.50 5.67 13.06
C ALA A 42 9.54 7.19 13.09
N SER A 43 10.31 7.75 14.01
CA SER A 43 10.45 9.19 14.27
C SER A 43 11.78 9.51 14.95
N PRO A 44 12.87 9.70 14.18
CA PRO A 44 14.16 10.13 14.76
C PRO A 44 14.07 11.41 15.59
N GLU A 45 13.16 12.32 15.23
CA GLU A 45 12.91 13.56 16.00
C GLU A 45 12.41 13.24 17.41
N LEU A 46 11.49 12.28 17.54
CA LEU A 46 10.97 11.82 18.82
C LEU A 46 12.04 11.01 19.58
N PHE A 47 12.85 10.22 18.90
CA PHE A 47 13.95 9.45 19.48
C PHE A 47 15.02 10.35 20.10
N ASN A 48 15.43 11.42 19.40
CA ASN A 48 16.43 12.39 19.88
C ASN A 48 15.93 13.18 21.10
N GLY A 49 14.66 13.05 21.44
CA GLY A 49 14.07 13.60 22.64
C GLY A 49 13.73 15.08 22.55
N ASN A 50 13.11 15.57 23.63
CA ASN A 50 12.80 16.97 23.79
C ASN A 50 13.81 17.61 24.75
N SER A 51 14.80 18.33 24.23
CA SER A 51 15.73 19.13 25.02
C SER A 51 15.11 20.42 25.59
N SER A 52 13.80 20.64 25.34
CA SER A 52 13.09 21.83 25.80
C SER A 52 12.75 21.75 27.28
N SER A 53 13.07 22.79 28.04
CA SER A 53 12.61 22.99 29.42
C SER A 53 11.14 23.47 29.53
N ASP A 54 10.46 23.67 28.38
CA ASP A 54 9.06 24.07 28.33
C ASP A 54 8.15 22.90 28.72
N PRO A 55 7.38 23.00 29.84
CA PRO A 55 6.51 21.93 30.31
C PRO A 55 5.47 21.47 29.26
N LYS A 56 4.95 22.38 28.42
CA LYS A 56 3.98 22.03 27.40
C LYS A 56 4.59 21.19 26.28
N LYS A 57 5.83 21.46 25.91
CA LYS A 57 6.54 20.66 24.90
C LYS A 57 6.89 19.28 25.46
N GLN A 58 7.21 19.22 26.75
CA GLN A 58 7.50 17.97 27.45
C GLN A 58 6.24 17.10 27.57
N GLU A 59 5.11 17.67 27.94
CA GLU A 59 3.81 16.97 27.93
C GLU A 59 3.47 16.43 26.55
N LYS A 60 3.58 17.24 25.49
CA LYS A 60 3.32 16.83 24.10
C LYS A 60 4.24 15.68 23.68
N PHE A 61 5.49 15.69 24.10
CA PHE A 61 6.45 14.63 23.85
C PHE A 61 6.01 13.30 24.50
N GLU A 62 5.65 13.33 25.78
CA GLU A 62 5.17 12.16 26.52
C GLU A 62 3.88 11.58 25.91
N LEU A 63 2.93 12.44 25.54
CA LEU A 63 1.71 12.01 24.85
C LEU A 63 2.02 11.37 23.48
N SER A 64 3.03 11.84 22.77
CA SER A 64 3.47 11.25 21.51
C SER A 64 4.10 9.87 21.72
N LEU A 65 4.96 9.70 22.73
CA LEU A 65 5.49 8.39 23.11
C LEU A 65 4.36 7.42 23.51
N GLN A 66 3.36 7.90 24.25
CA GLN A 66 2.22 7.06 24.63
C GLN A 66 1.42 6.57 23.44
N LYS A 67 1.20 7.40 22.41
CA LYS A 67 0.54 6.97 21.16
C LYS A 67 1.31 5.83 20.47
N TYR A 68 2.63 5.91 20.37
CA TYR A 68 3.45 4.85 19.82
C TYR A 68 3.44 3.59 20.67
N TYR A 69 3.45 3.75 22.00
CA TYR A 69 3.37 2.62 22.91
C TYR A 69 2.04 1.87 22.80
N ASN A 70 0.93 2.60 22.78
CA ASN A 70 -0.38 2.03 22.54
C ASN A 70 -0.42 1.29 21.19
N ARG A 71 0.15 1.88 20.13
CA ARG A 71 0.28 1.23 18.82
C ARG A 71 1.04 -0.09 18.91
N ALA A 72 2.16 -0.12 19.63
CA ALA A 72 3.02 -1.30 19.77
C ALA A 72 2.34 -2.49 20.46
N SER A 73 1.24 -2.25 21.20
CA SER A 73 0.50 -3.27 21.96
C SER A 73 -0.85 -3.63 21.33
N THR A 74 -1.44 -2.76 20.52
CA THR A 74 -2.83 -2.94 20.09
C THR A 74 -3.01 -3.06 18.59
N ARG A 75 -2.03 -2.63 17.78
CA ARG A 75 -2.21 -2.56 16.34
C ARG A 75 -1.34 -3.56 15.59
N CYS A 76 -1.99 -4.39 14.76
CA CYS A 76 -1.35 -5.47 14.00
C CYS A 76 -0.80 -5.04 12.63
N THR A 77 -1.17 -3.86 12.12
CA THR A 77 -0.69 -3.38 10.82
C THR A 77 0.83 -3.15 10.87
N PRO A 78 1.63 -3.88 10.05
CA PRO A 78 3.09 -3.75 10.06
C PRO A 78 3.56 -2.32 9.79
N PHE A 79 4.47 -1.84 10.63
CA PHE A 79 5.11 -0.54 10.53
C PHE A 79 6.40 -0.53 11.35
N GLY A 80 7.54 -0.58 10.70
CA GLY A 80 8.82 -0.72 11.37
C GLY A 80 8.83 -1.93 12.30
N LEU A 81 9.27 -1.75 13.53
CA LEU A 81 9.30 -2.81 14.53
C LEU A 81 8.01 -2.93 15.37
N PHE A 82 6.99 -2.05 15.15
CA PHE A 82 5.79 -2.05 16.01
C PHE A 82 4.85 -3.23 15.81
N ALA A 83 4.88 -3.86 14.65
CA ALA A 83 4.10 -5.06 14.36
C ALA A 83 4.77 -5.87 13.25
N GLY A 84 4.63 -7.18 13.30
CA GLY A 84 5.25 -8.09 12.35
C GLY A 84 4.29 -9.11 11.77
N CYS A 85 4.81 -9.87 10.77
CA CYS A 85 4.11 -10.93 10.07
C CYS A 85 4.68 -12.30 10.45
N SER A 86 3.83 -13.33 10.32
CA SER A 86 4.18 -14.75 10.37
C SER A 86 3.31 -15.55 9.41
N ILE A 87 3.76 -16.75 9.03
CA ILE A 87 2.94 -17.69 8.26
C ILE A 87 2.32 -18.72 9.20
N GLY A 88 1.04 -19.05 8.96
CA GLY A 88 0.31 -20.09 9.67
C GLY A 88 -0.37 -21.06 8.71
N ARG A 89 -0.98 -22.12 9.25
CA ARG A 89 -1.70 -23.15 8.49
C ARG A 89 -3.09 -23.41 9.07
N ILE A 90 -3.97 -23.97 8.26
CA ILE A 90 -5.28 -24.46 8.68
C ILE A 90 -5.11 -25.87 9.26
N GLY A 91 -5.85 -26.18 10.33
CA GLY A 91 -5.85 -27.45 10.99
C GLY A 91 -7.16 -27.73 11.74
N GLU A 92 -7.16 -28.67 12.67
CA GLU A 92 -8.37 -29.06 13.39
C GLU A 92 -8.73 -28.09 14.51
N GLU A 93 -7.74 -27.64 15.27
CA GLU A 93 -7.94 -26.73 16.42
C GLU A 93 -7.12 -25.46 16.27
N THR A 94 -7.63 -24.38 16.86
CA THR A 94 -6.89 -23.11 16.88
C THR A 94 -5.89 -23.11 18.02
N LEU A 95 -4.60 -23.00 17.67
CA LEU A 95 -3.48 -22.85 18.59
C LEU A 95 -2.44 -21.92 17.96
N ILE A 96 -2.26 -20.73 18.56
CA ILE A 96 -1.30 -19.74 18.08
C ILE A 96 -0.43 -19.29 19.25
N GLU A 97 0.84 -19.65 19.19
CA GLU A 97 1.85 -19.27 20.16
C GLU A 97 3.03 -18.60 19.46
N LEU A 98 3.25 -17.33 19.81
CA LEU A 98 4.39 -16.56 19.30
C LEU A 98 5.67 -16.95 20.04
N GLU A 99 6.80 -16.86 19.34
CA GLU A 99 8.12 -16.91 19.97
C GLU A 99 8.34 -15.69 20.88
N SER A 100 9.37 -15.76 21.75
CA SER A 100 9.80 -14.61 22.55
C SER A 100 10.26 -13.44 21.65
N LEU A 101 10.29 -12.23 22.21
CA LEU A 101 10.72 -11.02 21.47
C LEU A 101 12.18 -11.11 21.00
N GLU A 102 13.02 -11.85 21.71
CA GLU A 102 14.43 -12.05 21.36
C GLU A 102 14.61 -12.84 20.06
N ASN A 103 13.63 -13.67 19.69
CA ASN A 103 13.64 -14.46 18.47
C ASN A 103 13.05 -13.71 17.26
N CYS A 104 12.54 -12.49 17.47
CA CYS A 104 12.07 -11.66 16.36
C CYS A 104 13.20 -11.36 15.40
N LYS A 105 12.90 -11.41 14.11
CA LYS A 105 13.81 -11.04 13.03
C LYS A 105 13.29 -9.79 12.33
N ARG A 106 14.17 -9.11 11.63
CA ARG A 106 13.79 -7.96 10.82
C ARG A 106 14.40 -8.08 9.44
N CYS A 107 13.85 -7.36 8.50
CA CYS A 107 14.43 -7.11 7.21
C CYS A 107 14.54 -5.59 7.04
N THR A 108 15.76 -5.09 7.03
CA THR A 108 16.09 -3.67 6.98
C THR A 108 16.70 -3.33 5.63
N ARG A 109 16.15 -2.33 4.97
CA ARG A 109 16.62 -1.83 3.67
C ARG A 109 16.82 -0.33 3.76
N LEU A 110 17.60 0.24 2.85
CA LEU A 110 17.57 1.68 2.65
C LEU A 110 16.21 2.09 2.07
N ASP A 111 15.69 3.23 2.55
CA ASP A 111 14.44 3.78 2.03
C ASP A 111 14.61 4.13 0.54
N MET A 112 13.60 3.81 -0.26
CA MET A 112 13.61 4.03 -1.71
C MET A 112 13.83 5.51 -2.06
N GLN A 113 13.42 6.44 -1.21
CA GLN A 113 13.66 7.86 -1.42
C GLN A 113 15.16 8.19 -1.46
N TYR A 114 15.92 7.62 -0.51
CA TYR A 114 17.37 7.78 -0.50
C TYR A 114 18.04 7.06 -1.67
N LEU A 115 17.62 5.83 -1.97
CA LEU A 115 18.16 5.05 -3.10
C LEU A 115 17.95 5.76 -4.44
N CYS A 116 16.77 6.34 -4.68
CA CYS A 116 16.55 7.13 -5.89
C CYS A 116 17.46 8.36 -5.98
N ALA A 117 17.67 9.07 -4.86
CA ALA A 117 18.57 10.23 -4.83
C ALA A 117 20.03 9.80 -5.04
N LEU A 118 20.44 8.69 -4.45
CA LEU A 118 21.77 8.10 -4.62
C LEU A 118 22.03 7.70 -6.07
N ILE A 119 21.10 6.99 -6.69
CA ILE A 119 21.21 6.57 -8.09
C ILE A 119 21.37 7.78 -9.01
N GLN A 120 20.55 8.82 -8.81
CA GLN A 120 20.67 10.04 -9.60
C GLN A 120 22.03 10.74 -9.47
N GLU A 121 22.62 10.74 -8.28
CA GLU A 121 23.94 11.35 -8.08
C GLU A 121 25.04 10.50 -8.71
N ILE A 122 24.91 9.17 -8.64
CA ILE A 122 25.82 8.24 -9.32
C ILE A 122 25.77 8.47 -10.85
N GLU A 123 24.58 8.56 -11.43
CA GLU A 123 24.37 8.82 -12.87
C GLU A 123 24.92 10.17 -13.34
N ARG A 124 25.05 11.16 -12.44
CA ARG A 124 25.62 12.47 -12.74
C ARG A 124 27.14 12.51 -12.65
N THR A 125 27.76 11.50 -12.04
CA THR A 125 29.21 11.42 -11.93
C THR A 125 29.78 11.17 -13.33
N PRO A 126 30.64 12.07 -13.90
CA PRO A 126 31.06 11.99 -15.29
C PRO A 126 31.68 10.64 -15.66
N GLU A 127 32.57 10.12 -14.81
CA GLU A 127 33.29 8.87 -15.05
C GLU A 127 32.37 7.66 -15.10
N ILE A 128 31.28 7.68 -14.33
CA ILE A 128 30.27 6.61 -14.30
C ILE A 128 29.33 6.77 -15.50
N ARG A 129 28.91 8.00 -15.79
CA ARG A 129 27.98 8.31 -16.87
C ARG A 129 28.47 7.77 -18.22
N GLU A 130 29.76 7.85 -18.50
CA GLU A 130 30.35 7.40 -19.77
C GLU A 130 30.33 5.88 -19.97
N ILE A 131 30.38 5.12 -18.89
CA ILE A 131 30.47 3.66 -18.93
C ILE A 131 29.13 2.94 -18.81
N LEU A 132 28.07 3.63 -18.31
CA LEU A 132 26.74 3.05 -18.16
C LEU A 132 26.11 2.75 -19.52
N ARG A 133 25.24 1.73 -19.53
CA ARG A 133 24.37 1.46 -20.67
C ARG A 133 23.05 2.21 -20.53
N TYR A 134 22.65 2.82 -21.64
CA TYR A 134 21.41 3.59 -21.74
C TYR A 134 20.43 2.89 -22.65
N TYR A 135 19.14 3.02 -22.33
CA TYR A 135 18.01 2.38 -23.00
C TYR A 135 16.92 3.40 -23.25
N PRO A 136 16.09 3.23 -24.31
CA PRO A 136 14.93 4.09 -24.51
C PRO A 136 14.03 4.15 -23.30
N ASN A 137 13.51 5.34 -23.00
CA ASN A 137 12.50 5.51 -21.96
C ASN A 137 11.27 4.64 -22.29
N ASP A 138 10.85 3.79 -21.37
CA ASP A 138 9.79 2.81 -21.55
C ASP A 138 8.37 3.42 -21.72
N SER A 139 8.25 4.72 -21.46
CA SER A 139 7.03 5.48 -21.75
C SER A 139 7.01 6.12 -23.15
N LEU A 140 8.10 5.96 -23.93
CA LEU A 140 8.23 6.58 -25.26
C LEU A 140 7.24 5.95 -26.25
N TYR A 141 6.50 6.78 -26.97
CA TYR A 141 5.67 6.39 -28.10
C TYR A 141 5.68 7.44 -29.21
N LYS A 142 5.50 7.00 -30.44
CA LYS A 142 5.47 7.86 -31.63
C LYS A 142 4.02 8.21 -31.98
N LEU A 143 3.76 9.49 -32.18
CA LEU A 143 2.44 10.00 -32.52
C LEU A 143 2.55 11.05 -33.63
N GLY A 144 2.22 10.69 -34.86
CA GLY A 144 2.46 11.51 -36.03
C GLY A 144 3.98 11.72 -36.26
N ASN A 145 4.40 13.00 -36.30
CA ASN A 145 5.79 13.40 -36.45
C ASN A 145 6.49 13.72 -35.11
N LYS A 146 5.88 13.30 -33.98
CA LYS A 146 6.44 13.55 -32.64
C LYS A 146 6.64 12.26 -31.87
N TYR A 147 7.69 12.23 -31.06
CA TYR A 147 7.80 11.33 -29.93
C TYR A 147 7.21 11.99 -28.71
N ARG A 148 6.47 11.23 -27.90
CA ARG A 148 5.99 11.64 -26.59
C ARG A 148 6.47 10.64 -25.56
N TYR A 149 6.81 11.16 -24.38
CA TYR A 149 7.28 10.33 -23.26
C TYR A 149 7.06 11.08 -21.95
N ILE A 150 7.29 10.39 -20.84
CA ILE A 150 7.22 10.98 -19.51
C ILE A 150 8.62 11.17 -18.98
N GLU A 151 8.96 12.43 -18.69
CA GLU A 151 10.11 12.77 -17.87
C GLU A 151 9.70 12.96 -16.41
N TYR A 152 10.67 12.85 -15.50
CA TYR A 152 10.43 13.17 -14.11
C TYR A 152 11.47 14.15 -13.58
N HIS A 153 11.04 14.97 -12.65
CA HIS A 153 11.93 15.84 -11.91
C HIS A 153 11.60 15.80 -10.41
N TYR A 154 12.60 16.09 -9.59
CA TYR A 154 12.39 16.17 -8.16
C TYR A 154 12.18 17.61 -7.72
N LYS A 155 11.07 17.84 -7.01
CA LYS A 155 10.84 19.08 -6.26
C LYS A 155 10.93 18.75 -4.78
N LYS A 156 12.05 19.10 -4.14
CA LYS A 156 12.44 18.59 -2.82
C LYS A 156 12.59 17.06 -2.88
N THR A 157 11.76 16.33 -2.14
CA THR A 157 11.81 14.87 -2.04
C THR A 157 10.72 14.16 -2.86
N LYS A 158 9.87 14.91 -3.57
CA LYS A 158 8.78 14.35 -4.38
C LYS A 158 9.18 14.30 -5.86
N ARG A 159 8.88 13.16 -6.47
CA ARG A 159 9.03 12.92 -7.92
C ARG A 159 7.77 13.39 -8.64
N TYR A 160 7.92 14.29 -9.59
CA TYR A 160 6.85 14.81 -10.44
C TYR A 160 7.08 14.30 -11.86
N HIS A 161 6.01 13.95 -12.53
CA HIS A 161 6.04 13.38 -13.88
C HIS A 161 5.36 14.35 -14.84
N ASN A 162 6.01 14.60 -15.99
CA ASN A 162 5.52 15.51 -17.03
C ASN A 162 5.53 14.76 -18.36
N VAL A 163 4.50 14.99 -19.18
CA VAL A 163 4.49 14.52 -20.56
C VAL A 163 5.24 15.53 -21.41
N VAL A 164 6.23 15.06 -22.15
CA VAL A 164 7.08 15.88 -23.03
C VAL A 164 6.95 15.39 -24.46
N SER A 165 7.07 16.31 -25.41
CA SER A 165 7.04 16.03 -26.86
C SER A 165 8.34 16.46 -27.51
N LEU A 166 8.89 15.62 -28.40
CA LEU A 166 10.03 15.92 -29.24
C LEU A 166 9.65 15.71 -30.71
N GLU A 167 10.18 16.55 -31.60
CA GLU A 167 10.06 16.29 -33.03
C GLU A 167 10.86 15.05 -33.41
N VAL A 168 10.32 14.27 -34.35
CA VAL A 168 11.02 13.12 -34.89
C VAL A 168 12.05 13.60 -35.90
N ASP A 169 13.30 13.25 -35.66
CA ASP A 169 14.39 13.45 -36.64
C ASP A 169 15.19 12.14 -36.82
N GLU A 170 16.01 12.09 -37.88
CA GLU A 170 16.77 10.89 -38.20
C GLU A 170 17.83 10.55 -37.16
N ALA A 171 18.42 11.56 -36.52
CA ALA A 171 19.44 11.36 -35.48
C ALA A 171 18.82 10.73 -34.24
N LEU A 172 17.64 11.20 -33.81
CA LEU A 172 16.93 10.62 -32.69
C LEU A 172 16.49 9.18 -32.95
N GLU A 173 15.97 8.88 -34.16
CA GLU A 173 15.61 7.51 -34.53
C GLU A 173 16.84 6.57 -34.53
N GLN A 174 17.99 7.05 -34.96
CA GLN A 174 19.25 6.31 -34.94
C GLN A 174 19.68 6.02 -33.47
N VAL A 175 19.65 7.01 -32.59
CA VAL A 175 19.95 6.83 -31.16
C VAL A 175 19.03 5.79 -30.53
N LEU A 176 17.72 5.93 -30.72
CA LEU A 176 16.73 5.01 -30.16
C LEU A 176 16.90 3.58 -30.66
N SER A 177 17.23 3.41 -31.95
CA SER A 177 17.47 2.11 -32.54
C SER A 177 18.72 1.42 -31.94
N LEU A 178 19.84 2.15 -31.80
CA LEU A 178 21.06 1.64 -31.20
C LEU A 178 20.90 1.35 -29.70
N ALA A 179 20.18 2.22 -28.98
CA ALA A 179 19.95 2.07 -27.56
C ALA A 179 18.93 0.96 -27.22
N ALA A 180 18.24 0.36 -28.20
CA ALA A 180 17.19 -0.64 -27.95
C ALA A 180 17.69 -1.84 -27.13
N GLU A 181 18.91 -2.30 -27.38
CA GLU A 181 19.59 -3.38 -26.64
C GLU A 181 20.58 -2.85 -25.59
N GLY A 182 20.61 -1.54 -25.38
CA GLY A 182 21.51 -0.83 -24.48
C GLY A 182 22.82 -0.44 -25.12
N ALA A 183 23.13 0.85 -25.07
CA ALA A 183 24.36 1.41 -25.63
C ALA A 183 25.03 2.38 -24.64
N THR A 184 26.37 2.44 -24.67
CA THR A 184 27.14 3.42 -23.90
C THR A 184 27.18 4.77 -24.63
N VAL A 185 27.60 5.83 -23.95
CA VAL A 185 27.82 7.15 -24.58
C VAL A 185 28.77 7.05 -25.74
N GLU A 186 29.86 6.30 -25.59
CA GLU A 186 30.87 6.11 -26.67
C GLU A 186 30.26 5.37 -27.88
N GLU A 187 29.49 4.30 -27.68
CA GLU A 187 28.83 3.55 -28.76
C GLU A 187 27.86 4.45 -29.53
N LEU A 188 27.06 5.28 -28.81
CA LEU A 188 26.13 6.23 -29.42
C LEU A 188 26.85 7.35 -30.16
N THR A 189 27.86 7.99 -29.54
CA THR A 189 28.67 9.06 -30.17
C THR A 189 29.32 8.61 -31.44
N ASN A 190 29.93 7.41 -31.44
CA ASN A 190 30.61 6.88 -32.62
C ASN A 190 29.66 6.58 -33.80
N SER A 191 28.37 6.45 -33.55
CA SER A 191 27.36 6.25 -34.61
C SER A 191 27.07 7.51 -35.43
N PHE A 192 27.31 8.71 -34.86
CA PHE A 192 27.08 10.01 -35.50
C PHE A 192 28.32 10.68 -36.02
N PHE A 193 29.47 10.29 -35.49
CA PHE A 193 30.75 10.86 -35.88
C PHE A 193 31.04 10.53 -37.32
N ASN A 194 31.20 11.56 -38.20
CA ASN A 194 31.51 11.45 -39.61
C ASN A 194 32.22 12.72 -40.09
N GLU A 195 32.35 12.90 -41.42
CA GLU A 195 33.03 14.07 -41.99
C GLU A 195 32.33 15.40 -41.75
N ASP A 196 31.01 15.36 -41.53
CA ASP A 196 30.17 16.56 -41.34
C ASP A 196 29.90 16.88 -39.87
N ILE A 197 29.98 15.89 -38.96
CA ILE A 197 29.66 16.02 -37.51
C ILE A 197 30.93 15.66 -36.72
N THR A 198 31.39 16.63 -35.95
CA THR A 198 32.55 16.42 -35.06
C THR A 198 32.18 15.50 -33.89
N ARG A 199 33.20 14.87 -33.28
CA ARG A 199 32.98 14.02 -32.10
C ARG A 199 32.37 14.80 -30.95
N ASP A 200 32.81 16.03 -30.72
CA ASP A 200 32.30 16.88 -29.64
C ASP A 200 30.81 17.25 -29.85
N GLU A 201 30.37 17.50 -31.08
CA GLU A 201 28.98 17.74 -31.42
C GLU A 201 28.13 16.49 -31.20
N ALA A 202 28.61 15.31 -31.66
CA ALA A 202 27.91 14.04 -31.45
C ALA A 202 27.77 13.68 -29.96
N GLU A 203 28.83 13.87 -29.16
CA GLU A 203 28.84 13.64 -27.71
C GLU A 203 27.91 14.58 -27.00
N THR A 204 27.91 15.88 -27.35
CA THR A 204 27.00 16.87 -26.82
C THR A 204 25.54 16.47 -27.06
N TYR A 205 25.20 16.04 -28.29
CA TYR A 205 23.87 15.60 -28.64
C TYR A 205 23.43 14.37 -27.81
N VAL A 206 24.29 13.35 -27.68
CA VAL A 206 24.00 12.15 -26.86
C VAL A 206 23.74 12.55 -25.40
N HIS A 207 24.53 13.45 -24.84
CA HIS A 207 24.32 13.94 -23.49
C HIS A 207 23.00 14.73 -23.34
N GLU A 208 22.58 15.50 -24.35
CA GLU A 208 21.27 16.18 -24.34
C GLU A 208 20.11 15.17 -24.35
N VAL A 209 20.20 14.12 -25.16
CA VAL A 209 19.21 13.04 -25.21
C VAL A 209 19.10 12.29 -23.87
N ILE A 210 20.24 12.06 -23.18
CA ILE A 210 20.26 11.48 -21.84
C ILE A 210 19.66 12.46 -20.80
N ASN A 211 20.07 13.74 -20.84
CA ASN A 211 19.61 14.75 -19.90
C ASN A 211 18.11 15.01 -20.01
N SER A 212 17.55 14.92 -21.20
CA SER A 212 16.11 15.02 -21.44
C SER A 212 15.34 13.73 -21.10
N GLN A 213 16.01 12.69 -20.58
CA GLN A 213 15.43 11.41 -20.19
C GLN A 213 14.72 10.65 -21.33
N VAL A 214 15.05 10.93 -22.59
CA VAL A 214 14.66 10.09 -23.73
C VAL A 214 15.35 8.73 -23.63
N LEU A 215 16.58 8.75 -23.11
CA LEU A 215 17.31 7.56 -22.70
C LEU A 215 17.39 7.52 -21.16
N LYS A 216 17.27 6.32 -20.61
CA LYS A 216 17.42 6.03 -19.18
C LYS A 216 18.57 5.05 -18.96
N SER A 217 19.27 5.21 -17.85
CA SER A 217 20.37 4.32 -17.52
C SER A 217 19.89 2.94 -17.03
N GLU A 218 20.76 1.97 -17.11
CA GLU A 218 20.55 0.66 -16.51
C GLU A 218 20.40 0.67 -14.99
N LEU A 219 20.76 1.78 -14.31
CA LEU A 219 20.65 1.92 -12.87
C LEU A 219 19.26 2.37 -12.41
N ASP A 220 18.36 2.80 -13.31
CA ASP A 220 17.00 3.21 -12.94
C ASP A 220 16.35 2.11 -12.06
N PRO A 221 15.72 2.45 -10.91
CA PRO A 221 15.31 1.44 -9.95
C PRO A 221 14.13 0.60 -10.44
N CYS A 222 14.17 -0.69 -10.13
CA CYS A 222 13.07 -1.64 -10.33
C CYS A 222 12.33 -1.90 -9.02
N VAL A 223 10.99 -1.96 -9.05
CA VAL A 223 10.17 -2.27 -7.87
C VAL A 223 9.65 -3.72 -7.86
N VAL A 224 9.88 -4.48 -8.92
CA VAL A 224 9.58 -5.91 -9.02
C VAL A 224 10.87 -6.66 -9.31
N GLY A 225 11.31 -7.49 -8.37
CA GLY A 225 12.58 -8.22 -8.46
C GLY A 225 13.34 -8.21 -7.14
N GLY A 226 14.67 -8.08 -7.22
CA GLY A 226 15.57 -8.07 -6.06
C GLY A 226 15.56 -6.77 -5.24
N ASP A 227 16.35 -6.74 -4.17
CA ASP A 227 16.62 -5.51 -3.41
C ASP A 227 17.37 -4.50 -4.27
N VAL A 228 16.92 -3.24 -4.24
CA VAL A 228 17.48 -2.18 -5.12
C VAL A 228 18.95 -1.88 -4.80
N LEU A 229 19.34 -1.84 -3.51
CA LEU A 229 20.75 -1.63 -3.14
C LEU A 229 21.62 -2.81 -3.62
N GLN A 230 21.13 -4.03 -3.43
CA GLN A 230 21.85 -5.23 -3.88
C GLN A 230 22.03 -5.24 -5.40
N THR A 231 20.98 -4.91 -6.15
CA THR A 231 21.02 -4.80 -7.61
C THR A 231 21.98 -3.69 -8.06
N LEU A 232 21.94 -2.53 -7.38
CA LEU A 232 22.85 -1.41 -7.66
C LEU A 232 24.31 -1.81 -7.44
N VAL A 233 24.63 -2.41 -6.30
CA VAL A 233 26.00 -2.88 -5.98
C VAL A 233 26.46 -3.93 -7.00
N ALA A 234 25.60 -4.89 -7.36
CA ALA A 234 25.93 -5.92 -8.33
C ALA A 234 26.27 -5.33 -9.72
N LYS A 235 25.46 -4.37 -10.20
CA LYS A 235 25.69 -3.69 -11.47
C LYS A 235 26.97 -2.85 -11.44
N LEU A 236 27.17 -2.02 -10.43
CA LEU A 236 28.36 -1.19 -10.31
C LEU A 236 29.63 -2.02 -10.16
N SER A 237 29.57 -3.22 -9.57
CA SER A 237 30.71 -4.14 -9.45
C SER A 237 31.20 -4.73 -10.78
N LEU A 238 30.47 -4.55 -11.87
CA LEU A 238 30.90 -4.93 -13.23
C LEU A 238 31.93 -3.95 -13.81
N TYR A 239 32.03 -2.76 -13.23
CA TYR A 239 32.90 -1.67 -13.68
C TYR A 239 34.07 -1.50 -12.72
N GLN A 240 35.19 -0.95 -13.25
CA GLN A 240 36.38 -0.68 -12.44
C GLN A 240 36.36 0.76 -11.92
N ASP A 241 37.04 0.99 -10.81
CA ASP A 241 37.27 2.31 -10.21
C ASP A 241 36.03 3.14 -9.91
N ILE A 242 34.93 2.47 -9.53
CA ILE A 242 33.69 3.16 -9.17
C ILE A 242 33.82 3.87 -7.82
N PRO A 243 33.67 5.20 -7.77
CA PRO A 243 33.62 5.92 -6.51
C PRO A 243 32.54 5.37 -5.58
N PHE A 244 32.83 5.34 -4.26
CA PHE A 244 31.90 4.90 -3.17
C PHE A 244 31.38 3.44 -3.24
N LEU A 245 31.78 2.60 -4.22
CA LEU A 245 31.33 1.20 -4.29
C LEU A 245 31.66 0.44 -2.98
N ASP A 246 32.87 0.61 -2.46
CA ASP A 246 33.27 0.01 -1.19
C ASP A 246 32.38 0.45 -0.04
N LYS A 247 31.93 1.72 -0.02
CA LYS A 247 31.01 2.24 0.98
C LYS A 247 29.63 1.60 0.85
N LEU A 248 29.13 1.41 -0.38
CA LEU A 248 27.85 0.73 -0.63
C LEU A 248 27.89 -0.74 -0.21
N ILE A 249 28.95 -1.45 -0.53
CA ILE A 249 29.19 -2.83 -0.08
C ILE A 249 29.23 -2.89 1.46
N ARG A 250 29.89 -1.93 2.08
CA ARG A 250 29.94 -1.85 3.56
C ARG A 250 28.55 -1.60 4.16
N ILE A 251 27.76 -0.71 3.58
CA ILE A 251 26.37 -0.46 4.01
C ILE A 251 25.56 -1.76 3.89
N GLN A 252 25.64 -2.48 2.78
CA GLN A 252 24.94 -3.75 2.59
C GLN A 252 25.29 -4.75 3.70
N LYS A 253 26.56 -4.96 4.00
CA LYS A 253 27.02 -5.84 5.08
C LYS A 253 26.52 -5.40 6.46
N LEU A 254 26.43 -4.09 6.70
CA LEU A 254 25.90 -3.56 7.96
C LEU A 254 24.40 -3.77 8.07
N LEU A 255 23.63 -3.65 6.99
CA LEU A 255 22.19 -3.97 6.95
C LEU A 255 21.97 -5.46 7.24
N GLU A 256 22.74 -6.35 6.61
CA GLU A 256 22.72 -7.80 6.91
C GLU A 256 23.05 -8.08 8.39
N LYS A 257 24.02 -7.37 8.97
CA LYS A 257 24.37 -7.48 10.39
C LYS A 257 23.21 -7.03 11.29
N ILE A 258 22.50 -5.95 10.94
CA ILE A 258 21.30 -5.50 11.67
C ILE A 258 20.28 -6.63 11.71
N ASP A 259 20.01 -7.28 10.58
CA ASP A 259 18.97 -8.27 10.44
C ASP A 259 19.25 -9.58 11.20
N THR A 260 20.52 -9.85 11.53
CA THR A 260 20.92 -10.99 12.39
C THR A 260 20.79 -10.71 13.88
N GLN A 261 20.55 -9.46 14.30
CA GLN A 261 20.49 -9.07 15.70
C GLN A 261 19.03 -8.98 16.20
N PRO A 262 18.75 -9.25 17.48
CA PRO A 262 17.40 -9.04 18.03
C PRO A 262 17.05 -7.53 18.06
N PRO A 263 15.74 -7.18 18.01
CA PRO A 263 15.29 -5.80 18.17
C PRO A 263 15.80 -5.19 19.49
N GLY A 264 16.28 -3.94 19.42
CA GLY A 264 16.83 -3.21 20.56
C GLY A 264 18.36 -3.08 20.57
N THR A 265 19.07 -3.80 19.69
CA THR A 265 20.54 -3.86 19.73
C THR A 265 21.25 -3.15 18.59
N ALA A 266 20.54 -2.72 17.56
CA ALA A 266 21.12 -2.26 16.30
C ALA A 266 21.37 -0.75 16.20
N LEU A 267 21.00 0.06 17.19
CA LEU A 267 21.16 1.53 17.15
C LEU A 267 22.58 2.00 16.78
N PRO A 268 23.68 1.40 17.32
CA PRO A 268 25.03 1.79 16.91
C PRO A 268 25.31 1.53 15.42
N VAL A 269 24.75 0.44 14.86
CA VAL A 269 24.96 0.06 13.46
C VAL A 269 24.21 1.02 12.53
N TYR A 270 22.98 1.42 12.87
CA TYR A 270 22.27 2.48 12.14
C TYR A 270 23.06 3.79 12.11
N THR A 271 23.67 4.17 13.24
CA THR A 271 24.52 5.35 13.31
C THR A 271 25.75 5.23 12.41
N GLU A 272 26.39 4.06 12.36
CA GLU A 272 27.54 3.79 11.47
C GLU A 272 27.13 3.94 10.01
N ILE A 273 25.99 3.32 9.59
CA ILE A 273 25.47 3.46 8.22
C ILE A 273 25.19 4.94 7.92
N THR A 274 24.53 5.67 8.80
CA THR A 274 24.21 7.09 8.62
C THR A 274 25.49 7.93 8.43
N ASN A 275 26.57 7.63 9.14
CA ASN A 275 27.84 8.32 8.96
C ASN A 275 28.48 8.02 7.59
N ILE A 276 28.45 6.76 7.14
CA ILE A 276 28.94 6.39 5.79
C ILE A 276 28.12 7.12 4.71
N ILE A 277 26.80 7.22 4.87
CA ILE A 277 25.92 7.95 3.95
C ILE A 277 26.25 9.44 3.91
N ARG A 278 26.55 10.06 5.07
CA ARG A 278 27.03 11.47 5.11
C ARG A 278 28.34 11.66 4.36
N GLU A 279 29.25 10.68 4.43
CA GLU A 279 30.51 10.71 3.68
C GLU A 279 30.33 10.50 2.16
N ILE A 280 29.25 9.86 1.71
CA ILE A 280 28.91 9.78 0.29
C ILE A 280 28.46 11.14 -0.23
N GLY A 281 27.83 11.98 0.62
CA GLY A 281 27.50 13.38 0.33
C GLY A 281 26.13 13.58 -0.32
N VAL A 282 25.33 12.52 -0.53
CA VAL A 282 23.98 12.63 -1.06
C VAL A 282 23.02 13.10 0.04
N ASN A 283 22.21 14.11 -0.24
CA ASN A 283 21.26 14.67 0.71
C ASN A 283 20.17 13.65 1.10
N PHE A 284 19.86 13.56 2.39
CA PHE A 284 18.80 12.70 2.91
C PHE A 284 18.08 13.33 4.11
N GLU A 285 16.89 12.81 4.41
CA GLU A 285 16.17 13.08 5.65
C GLU A 285 16.27 11.85 6.56
N GLU A 286 16.74 12.00 7.81
CA GLU A 286 16.96 10.85 8.72
C GLU A 286 15.73 9.96 8.89
N LYS A 287 14.51 10.54 8.91
CA LYS A 287 13.25 9.79 9.01
C LYS A 287 12.91 8.95 7.77
N TYR A 288 13.61 9.18 6.66
CA TYR A 288 13.42 8.50 5.38
C TYR A 288 14.72 7.84 4.91
N LEU A 289 15.47 7.27 5.84
CA LEU A 289 16.72 6.59 5.52
C LEU A 289 16.59 5.08 5.54
N PHE A 290 15.77 4.56 6.45
CA PHE A 290 15.59 3.12 6.63
C PHE A 290 14.12 2.70 6.47
N GLN A 291 13.92 1.57 5.81
CA GLN A 291 12.68 0.83 5.77
C GLN A 291 12.89 -0.52 6.44
N THR A 292 12.20 -0.75 7.53
CA THR A 292 12.30 -2.01 8.29
C THR A 292 10.94 -2.68 8.39
N ASP A 293 10.91 -3.98 8.15
CA ASP A 293 9.74 -4.82 8.35
C ASP A 293 10.10 -5.92 9.36
N LEU A 294 9.17 -6.27 10.27
CA LEU A 294 9.37 -7.23 11.34
C LEU A 294 8.81 -8.60 10.98
N LEU A 295 9.63 -9.63 11.10
CA LEU A 295 9.17 -11.02 11.17
C LEU A 295 8.93 -11.38 12.64
N ARG A 296 7.72 -11.82 12.96
CA ARG A 296 7.30 -12.22 14.31
C ARG A 296 7.17 -13.73 14.36
N PRO A 297 8.23 -14.48 14.70
CA PRO A 297 8.21 -15.94 14.63
C PRO A 297 7.17 -16.56 15.55
N VAL A 298 6.70 -17.73 15.16
CA VAL A 298 5.69 -18.50 15.89
C VAL A 298 6.23 -19.87 16.25
N LYS A 299 5.98 -20.34 17.48
CA LYS A 299 6.18 -21.74 17.86
C LYS A 299 5.13 -22.61 17.18
N THR A 300 3.90 -22.12 17.14
CA THR A 300 2.77 -22.75 16.48
C THR A 300 1.83 -21.68 15.96
N ALA A 301 1.35 -21.84 14.72
CA ALA A 301 0.29 -21.00 14.15
C ALA A 301 -0.68 -21.89 13.38
N VAL A 302 -1.67 -22.39 14.06
CA VAL A 302 -2.75 -23.21 13.49
C VAL A 302 -4.08 -22.55 13.77
N VAL A 303 -4.94 -22.48 12.76
CA VAL A 303 -6.33 -22.00 12.89
C VAL A 303 -7.27 -23.13 12.48
N SER A 304 -8.33 -23.33 13.25
CA SER A 304 -9.32 -24.35 12.99
C SER A 304 -10.00 -24.16 11.64
N LYS A 305 -10.20 -25.27 10.91
CA LYS A 305 -10.98 -25.32 9.68
C LYS A 305 -12.38 -24.73 9.86
N GLN A 306 -13.00 -24.85 11.03
CA GLN A 306 -14.30 -24.27 11.33
C GLN A 306 -14.32 -22.73 11.10
N ILE A 307 -13.21 -22.04 11.39
CA ILE A 307 -13.07 -20.59 11.15
C ILE A 307 -13.15 -20.31 9.66
N THR A 308 -12.40 -21.04 8.84
CA THR A 308 -12.39 -20.84 7.39
C THR A 308 -13.71 -21.23 6.73
N ASP A 309 -14.40 -22.26 7.22
CA ASP A 309 -15.74 -22.65 6.75
C ASP A 309 -16.76 -21.53 7.06
N ARG A 310 -16.70 -20.91 8.25
CA ARG A 310 -17.53 -19.75 8.60
C ARG A 310 -17.23 -18.53 7.73
N LEU A 311 -15.95 -18.26 7.42
CA LEU A 311 -15.57 -17.19 6.51
C LEU A 311 -16.05 -17.45 5.09
N ALA A 312 -16.01 -18.71 4.60
CA ALA A 312 -16.57 -19.09 3.30
C ALA A 312 -18.10 -18.88 3.24
N ASN A 313 -18.82 -19.22 4.31
CA ASN A 313 -20.26 -18.94 4.44
C ASN A 313 -20.54 -17.44 4.44
N LEU A 314 -19.73 -16.65 5.15
CA LEU A 314 -19.84 -15.20 5.16
C LEU A 314 -19.60 -14.61 3.76
N ILE A 315 -18.58 -15.06 3.02
CA ILE A 315 -18.33 -14.63 1.65
C ILE A 315 -19.57 -14.91 0.79
N HIS A 316 -20.15 -16.12 0.92
CA HIS A 316 -21.38 -16.48 0.19
C HIS A 316 -22.55 -15.57 0.56
N PHE A 317 -22.77 -15.31 1.85
CA PHE A 317 -23.80 -14.39 2.33
C PHE A 317 -23.61 -12.98 1.78
N LEU A 318 -22.42 -12.40 1.95
CA LEU A 318 -22.12 -11.03 1.51
C LEU A 318 -22.15 -10.89 -0.01
N SER A 319 -21.79 -11.92 -0.75
CA SER A 319 -21.88 -11.91 -2.23
C SER A 319 -23.31 -11.69 -2.75
N ARG A 320 -24.30 -12.07 -1.98
CA ARG A 320 -25.72 -11.90 -2.33
C ARG A 320 -26.28 -10.52 -2.01
N ILE A 321 -25.66 -9.79 -1.07
CA ILE A 321 -26.18 -8.52 -0.55
C ILE A 321 -25.31 -7.31 -0.88
N THR A 322 -24.04 -7.51 -1.26
CA THR A 322 -23.17 -6.40 -1.65
C THR A 322 -23.50 -5.94 -3.08
N PRO A 323 -23.87 -4.67 -3.29
CA PRO A 323 -24.09 -4.15 -4.64
C PRO A 323 -22.77 -4.14 -5.43
N ALA A 324 -22.81 -4.52 -6.72
CA ALA A 324 -21.62 -4.40 -7.57
C ALA A 324 -21.21 -2.95 -7.72
N LYS A 325 -19.93 -2.73 -7.61
CA LYS A 325 -19.32 -1.44 -7.92
C LYS A 325 -18.10 -1.71 -8.80
N ALA A 326 -18.35 -1.88 -10.11
CA ALA A 326 -17.25 -1.79 -11.08
C ALA A 326 -16.73 -0.33 -11.09
N PRO A 327 -15.43 -0.08 -11.33
CA PRO A 327 -14.94 1.27 -11.50
C PRO A 327 -15.73 1.98 -12.62
N ALA A 328 -16.45 3.04 -12.27
CA ALA A 328 -17.22 3.83 -13.25
C ALA A 328 -16.29 4.37 -14.35
N THR A 329 -15.07 4.73 -13.99
CA THR A 329 -14.00 5.20 -14.88
C THR A 329 -13.71 4.24 -16.04
N VAL A 330 -13.63 2.93 -15.76
CA VAL A 330 -13.39 1.90 -16.80
C VAL A 330 -14.59 1.77 -17.73
N THR A 331 -15.81 1.80 -17.18
CA THR A 331 -17.04 1.67 -17.96
C THR A 331 -17.27 2.89 -18.85
N GLU A 332 -17.04 4.09 -18.32
CA GLU A 332 -17.12 5.35 -19.07
C GLU A 332 -16.10 5.38 -20.19
N PHE A 333 -14.86 4.99 -19.89
CA PHE A 333 -13.79 4.92 -20.88
C PHE A 333 -14.09 3.89 -21.98
N ALA A 334 -14.59 2.71 -21.64
CA ALA A 334 -14.97 1.69 -22.62
C ALA A 334 -16.03 2.23 -23.61
N ARG A 335 -17.03 2.98 -23.09
CA ARG A 335 -18.04 3.61 -23.93
C ARG A 335 -17.43 4.66 -24.86
N ALA A 336 -16.64 5.59 -24.33
CA ALA A 336 -16.01 6.64 -25.14
C ALA A 336 -15.02 6.06 -26.16
N PHE A 337 -14.34 4.96 -25.81
CA PHE A 337 -13.46 4.26 -26.74
C PHE A 337 -14.26 3.67 -27.91
N HIS A 338 -15.38 2.99 -27.63
CA HIS A 338 -16.26 2.45 -28.66
C HIS A 338 -16.84 3.55 -29.55
N ASP A 339 -17.29 4.66 -28.95
CA ASP A 339 -17.87 5.80 -29.69
C ASP A 339 -16.86 6.43 -30.66
N ARG A 340 -15.56 6.41 -30.35
CA ARG A 340 -14.51 7.02 -31.18
C ARG A 340 -13.84 6.05 -32.14
N TYR A 341 -13.57 4.83 -31.69
CA TYR A 341 -12.74 3.88 -32.42
C TYR A 341 -13.50 2.62 -32.88
N GLU A 342 -14.73 2.46 -32.44
CA GLU A 342 -15.57 1.28 -32.69
C GLU A 342 -14.85 0.01 -32.16
N GLU A 343 -14.71 -1.04 -32.98
CA GLU A 343 -14.01 -2.29 -32.61
C GLU A 343 -12.53 -2.32 -33.00
N ARG A 344 -11.98 -1.21 -33.48
CA ARG A 344 -10.57 -1.15 -33.90
C ARG A 344 -9.63 -1.34 -32.72
N GLU A 345 -8.50 -2.00 -32.98
CA GLU A 345 -7.40 -2.06 -32.04
C GLU A 345 -6.51 -0.81 -32.17
N ILE A 346 -6.27 -0.12 -31.06
CA ILE A 346 -5.46 1.09 -30.97
C ILE A 346 -4.29 0.82 -30.00
N PRO A 347 -3.06 1.29 -30.26
CA PRO A 347 -1.96 1.21 -29.31
C PRO A 347 -2.37 1.84 -27.96
N LEU A 348 -2.04 1.15 -26.85
CA LEU A 348 -2.44 1.61 -25.51
C LEU A 348 -1.97 3.05 -25.25
N ALA A 349 -0.71 3.37 -25.56
CA ALA A 349 -0.16 4.70 -25.34
C ALA A 349 -0.91 5.79 -26.13
N GLU A 350 -1.32 5.51 -27.36
CA GLU A 350 -2.14 6.40 -28.18
C GLU A 350 -3.53 6.61 -27.58
N ALA A 351 -4.20 5.53 -27.17
CA ALA A 351 -5.52 5.64 -26.56
C ALA A 351 -5.51 6.45 -25.27
N MET A 352 -4.41 6.36 -24.47
CA MET A 352 -4.22 7.07 -23.22
C MET A 352 -3.72 8.52 -23.41
N ASP A 353 -3.30 8.90 -24.61
CA ASP A 353 -2.89 10.27 -24.92
C ASP A 353 -4.08 11.23 -24.80
N ARG A 354 -3.88 12.36 -24.12
CA ARG A 354 -4.96 13.33 -23.87
C ARG A 354 -5.24 14.27 -25.04
N GLU A 355 -4.25 14.49 -25.89
CA GLU A 355 -4.40 15.42 -27.02
C GLU A 355 -4.98 14.70 -28.24
N LEU A 356 -4.45 13.56 -28.57
CA LEU A 356 -4.81 12.82 -29.79
C LEU A 356 -5.61 11.55 -29.51
N GLY A 357 -5.54 10.99 -28.31
CA GLY A 357 -6.36 9.89 -27.84
C GLY A 357 -7.59 10.32 -27.07
N LEU A 358 -7.97 9.54 -26.08
CA LEU A 358 -9.07 9.81 -25.15
C LEU A 358 -8.57 10.34 -23.81
N GLY A 359 -7.35 9.93 -23.40
CA GLY A 359 -6.85 10.13 -22.06
C GLY A 359 -7.58 9.29 -21.02
N TYR A 360 -7.02 9.23 -19.77
CA TYR A 360 -7.65 8.49 -18.67
C TYR A 360 -7.31 9.13 -17.33
N PRO A 361 -8.28 9.23 -16.38
CA PRO A 361 -9.72 9.06 -16.54
C PRO A 361 -10.37 10.23 -17.29
N LEU A 362 -11.53 10.03 -17.88
CA LEU A 362 -12.21 11.05 -18.71
C LEU A 362 -12.73 12.23 -17.91
N SER A 363 -13.16 12.02 -16.67
CA SER A 363 -13.90 12.99 -15.85
C SER A 363 -13.05 13.80 -14.86
N GLU A 364 -11.78 13.47 -14.70
CA GLU A 364 -10.90 14.15 -13.74
C GLU A 364 -9.91 15.06 -14.46
N GLY A 365 -10.02 16.38 -14.24
CA GLY A 365 -9.09 17.38 -14.76
C GLY A 365 -7.65 17.35 -14.17
N ARG A 366 -7.28 16.28 -13.45
CA ARG A 366 -5.93 16.06 -12.95
C ARG A 366 -5.09 15.36 -14.01
N SER A 367 -4.42 16.16 -14.79
CA SER A 367 -3.47 15.72 -15.82
C SER A 367 -2.05 15.84 -15.27
N GLY A 368 -1.18 14.91 -15.65
CA GLY A 368 0.28 15.09 -15.53
C GLY A 368 0.82 16.07 -16.57
N ASP A 369 -0.03 16.60 -17.45
CA ASP A 369 0.37 17.62 -18.42
C ASP A 369 0.50 18.97 -17.72
N ILE A 370 1.65 19.60 -17.84
CA ILE A 370 1.88 20.97 -17.40
C ILE A 370 1.22 21.91 -18.40
N SER A 371 0.37 22.78 -17.90
CA SER A 371 -0.11 23.94 -18.66
C SER A 371 0.44 25.22 -18.03
N PRO A 372 1.57 25.74 -18.52
CA PRO A 372 2.25 26.89 -17.91
C PRO A 372 1.36 28.12 -17.73
N LEU A 373 0.26 28.20 -18.48
CA LEU A 373 -0.69 29.31 -18.43
C LEU A 373 -1.72 29.19 -17.27
N VAL A 374 -1.93 27.99 -16.72
CA VAL A 374 -3.01 27.76 -15.73
C VAL A 374 -2.59 26.98 -14.49
N ASP A 375 -1.42 26.34 -14.48
CA ASP A 375 -0.98 25.48 -13.36
C ASP A 375 -0.75 26.27 -12.05
N ASP A 376 -0.43 27.56 -12.14
CA ASP A 376 -0.26 28.45 -10.98
C ASP A 376 -1.59 29.04 -10.48
N ILE A 377 -2.71 28.78 -11.16
CA ILE A 377 -4.03 29.26 -10.74
C ILE A 377 -4.56 28.38 -9.62
N ILE A 378 -4.47 28.88 -8.40
CA ILE A 378 -5.08 28.25 -7.24
C ILE A 378 -6.57 28.57 -7.22
N LEU A 379 -7.39 27.64 -7.69
CA LEU A 379 -8.84 27.76 -7.53
C LEU A 379 -9.23 27.40 -6.09
N PRO A 380 -10.14 28.18 -5.47
CA PRO A 380 -10.65 27.79 -4.15
C PRO A 380 -11.32 26.42 -4.25
N TYR A 381 -10.99 25.56 -3.30
CA TYR A 381 -11.59 24.22 -3.20
C TYR A 381 -13.12 24.38 -3.10
N GLN A 382 -13.82 24.01 -4.17
CA GLN A 382 -15.28 23.89 -4.09
C GLN A 382 -15.60 22.62 -3.29
N GLN A 383 -16.13 22.79 -2.11
CA GLN A 383 -16.76 21.68 -1.39
C GLN A 383 -17.89 21.16 -2.28
N SER A 384 -17.70 19.96 -2.83
CA SER A 384 -18.79 19.25 -3.48
C SER A 384 -19.78 18.86 -2.40
N TYR A 385 -20.90 19.54 -2.36
CA TYR A 385 -22.02 19.07 -1.53
C TYR A 385 -22.52 17.77 -2.16
N ILE A 386 -22.64 16.71 -1.35
CA ILE A 386 -23.30 15.47 -1.76
C ILE A 386 -24.77 15.85 -1.97
N THR A 387 -25.16 16.00 -3.23
CA THR A 387 -26.53 16.34 -3.62
C THR A 387 -27.43 15.11 -3.77
N GLU A 388 -26.83 13.93 -3.95
CA GLU A 388 -27.55 12.67 -4.13
C GLU A 388 -26.99 11.57 -3.23
N ILE A 389 -27.88 10.91 -2.50
CA ILE A 389 -27.57 9.72 -1.69
C ILE A 389 -28.17 8.51 -2.44
N HIS A 390 -27.30 7.67 -2.99
CA HIS A 390 -27.73 6.41 -3.57
C HIS A 390 -28.07 5.40 -2.48
N GLN A 391 -29.33 5.04 -2.33
CA GLN A 391 -29.80 3.98 -1.45
C GLN A 391 -29.91 2.66 -2.19
N TYR A 392 -29.22 1.65 -1.72
CA TYR A 392 -29.41 0.28 -2.17
C TYR A 392 -30.52 -0.43 -1.35
N PRO A 393 -31.15 -1.49 -1.89
CA PRO A 393 -32.14 -2.24 -1.12
C PRO A 393 -31.64 -2.74 0.25
N VAL A 394 -30.35 -3.09 0.36
CA VAL A 394 -29.72 -3.49 1.62
C VAL A 394 -29.75 -2.37 2.67
N ASP A 395 -29.59 -1.11 2.27
CA ASP A 395 -29.58 0.02 3.19
C ASP A 395 -30.95 0.22 3.87
N ARG A 396 -32.05 -0.08 3.16
CA ARG A 396 -33.41 -0.04 3.71
C ARG A 396 -33.64 -1.11 4.77
N ILE A 397 -33.06 -2.30 4.58
CA ILE A 397 -33.15 -3.39 5.56
C ILE A 397 -32.34 -3.00 6.80
N LEU A 398 -31.13 -2.49 6.61
CA LEU A 398 -30.28 -2.03 7.72
C LEU A 398 -30.94 -0.87 8.49
N LEU A 399 -31.58 0.10 7.80
CA LEU A 399 -32.31 1.18 8.45
C LEU A 399 -33.44 0.65 9.33
N ARG A 400 -34.24 -0.30 8.86
CA ARG A 400 -35.32 -0.92 9.65
C ARG A 400 -34.74 -1.59 10.89
N LYS A 401 -33.72 -2.42 10.73
CA LYS A 401 -33.06 -3.10 11.83
C LYS A 401 -32.42 -2.12 12.85
N TYR A 402 -31.85 -1.02 12.36
CA TYR A 402 -31.36 0.05 13.22
C TYR A 402 -32.49 0.63 14.10
N VAL A 403 -33.59 1.02 13.48
CA VAL A 403 -34.74 1.59 14.21
C VAL A 403 -35.28 0.61 15.25
N ASP A 404 -35.41 -0.68 14.90
CA ASP A 404 -35.89 -1.71 15.83
C ASP A 404 -34.87 -1.93 16.97
N CYS A 405 -33.57 -1.95 16.69
CA CYS A 405 -32.52 -2.07 17.68
C CYS A 405 -32.58 -0.93 18.71
N ILE A 406 -32.64 0.32 18.25
CA ILE A 406 -32.69 1.51 19.13
C ILE A 406 -33.98 1.53 19.96
N ARG A 407 -35.12 1.21 19.33
CA ARG A 407 -36.43 1.17 20.03
C ARG A 407 -36.46 0.14 21.18
N ASN A 408 -35.75 -0.99 20.96
CA ASN A 408 -35.69 -2.07 21.94
C ASN A 408 -34.53 -1.91 22.94
N GLY A 409 -33.77 -0.82 22.92
CA GLY A 409 -32.62 -0.57 23.78
C GLY A 409 -31.49 -1.58 23.61
N GLN A 410 -31.34 -2.16 22.40
CA GLN A 410 -30.29 -3.11 22.06
C GLN A 410 -29.06 -2.36 21.53
N ASN A 411 -27.87 -2.92 21.74
CA ASN A 411 -26.62 -2.36 21.27
C ASN A 411 -26.02 -3.14 20.06
N LYS A 412 -26.76 -4.11 19.53
CA LYS A 412 -26.34 -4.88 18.36
C LYS A 412 -27.48 -5.24 17.43
N VAL A 413 -27.20 -5.19 16.14
CA VAL A 413 -28.04 -5.66 15.05
C VAL A 413 -27.52 -7.02 14.56
N ILE A 414 -28.37 -8.03 14.64
CA ILE A 414 -28.06 -9.37 14.15
C ILE A 414 -28.67 -9.53 12.77
N LEU A 415 -27.84 -9.88 11.79
CA LEU A 415 -28.24 -10.19 10.43
C LEU A 415 -28.44 -11.69 10.22
N SER A 416 -29.41 -12.04 9.36
CA SER A 416 -29.68 -13.41 8.95
C SER A 416 -29.92 -13.48 7.43
N VAL A 417 -29.80 -14.66 6.86
CA VAL A 417 -30.11 -14.88 5.43
C VAL A 417 -31.56 -14.51 5.11
N GLU A 418 -32.47 -14.74 6.05
CA GLU A 418 -33.91 -14.46 5.88
C GLU A 418 -34.20 -12.95 5.71
N ASP A 419 -33.40 -12.09 6.33
CA ASP A 419 -33.53 -10.63 6.19
C ASP A 419 -33.35 -10.15 4.74
N PHE A 420 -32.63 -10.93 3.92
CA PHE A 420 -32.22 -10.57 2.57
C PHE A 420 -32.71 -11.56 1.51
N LYS A 421 -33.70 -12.38 1.82
CA LYS A 421 -34.20 -13.44 0.93
C LYS A 421 -34.68 -12.93 -0.45
N ASP A 422 -35.20 -11.70 -0.48
CA ASP A 422 -35.70 -11.06 -1.69
C ASP A 422 -34.59 -10.33 -2.47
N LEU A 423 -33.36 -10.33 -1.97
CA LEU A 423 -32.21 -9.75 -2.66
C LEU A 423 -31.39 -10.84 -3.32
N SER A 424 -31.10 -10.64 -4.59
CA SER A 424 -30.17 -11.46 -5.34
C SER A 424 -29.42 -10.58 -6.32
N PHE A 425 -28.16 -10.39 -6.09
CA PHE A 425 -27.27 -9.73 -7.04
C PHE A 425 -26.41 -10.80 -7.72
N THR A 426 -26.29 -10.71 -9.05
CA THR A 426 -25.46 -11.62 -9.82
C THR A 426 -24.22 -10.87 -10.29
N TYR A 427 -23.06 -11.20 -9.75
CA TYR A 427 -21.80 -10.55 -10.09
C TYR A 427 -20.71 -11.56 -10.41
N SER A 428 -19.74 -11.09 -11.19
CA SER A 428 -18.48 -11.79 -11.34
C SER A 428 -17.51 -11.36 -10.23
N PHE A 429 -16.82 -12.33 -9.64
CA PHE A 429 -15.82 -12.14 -8.60
C PHE A 429 -14.44 -12.49 -9.15
N PRO A 430 -13.35 -11.96 -8.55
CA PRO A 430 -11.98 -12.40 -8.85
C PRO A 430 -11.79 -13.91 -8.62
N ASP A 431 -10.76 -14.50 -9.20
CA ASP A 431 -10.47 -15.92 -9.06
C ASP A 431 -9.98 -16.26 -7.65
N THR A 432 -9.32 -15.29 -7.03
CA THR A 432 -8.91 -15.32 -5.62
C THR A 432 -9.29 -14.02 -4.92
N ILE A 433 -9.61 -14.10 -3.62
CA ILE A 433 -9.87 -12.94 -2.76
C ILE A 433 -9.20 -13.10 -1.40
N ALA A 434 -8.81 -11.99 -0.79
CA ALA A 434 -8.32 -11.96 0.58
C ALA A 434 -9.45 -11.67 1.57
N VAL A 435 -9.43 -12.35 2.72
CA VAL A 435 -10.22 -12.04 3.90
C VAL A 435 -9.27 -11.63 5.01
N MET A 436 -9.33 -10.38 5.42
CA MET A 436 -8.59 -9.88 6.57
C MET A 436 -9.53 -9.79 7.75
N CYS A 437 -9.25 -10.54 8.79
CA CYS A 437 -10.06 -10.59 10.00
C CYS A 437 -9.21 -10.69 11.26
N SER A 438 -9.84 -10.39 12.40
CA SER A 438 -9.27 -10.62 13.74
C SER A 438 -10.08 -11.71 14.44
N GLN A 439 -9.42 -12.65 15.09
CA GLN A 439 -10.07 -13.61 15.97
C GLN A 439 -10.02 -13.05 17.41
N ILE A 440 -11.19 -12.64 17.91
CA ILE A 440 -11.32 -11.93 19.18
C ILE A 440 -11.22 -12.91 20.36
N ASN A 441 -11.90 -14.05 20.23
CA ASN A 441 -11.84 -15.16 21.17
C ASN A 441 -12.06 -16.47 20.40
N GLN A 442 -12.23 -17.60 21.07
CA GLN A 442 -12.39 -18.90 20.41
C GLN A 442 -13.52 -18.95 19.38
N ASN A 443 -14.60 -18.16 19.59
CA ASN A 443 -15.79 -18.21 18.75
C ASN A 443 -16.00 -16.97 17.89
N LYS A 444 -15.52 -15.80 18.32
CA LYS A 444 -15.89 -14.51 17.73
C LYS A 444 -14.82 -13.95 16.81
N LEU A 445 -15.24 -13.59 15.60
CA LEU A 445 -14.39 -12.96 14.57
C LEU A 445 -14.82 -11.51 14.35
N TYR A 446 -13.90 -10.69 13.94
CA TYR A 446 -14.14 -9.34 13.41
C TYR A 446 -13.56 -9.21 12.01
N ILE A 447 -14.37 -8.81 11.04
CA ILE A 447 -13.96 -8.62 9.65
C ILE A 447 -13.44 -7.21 9.45
N ARG A 448 -12.22 -7.10 8.95
CA ARG A 448 -11.63 -5.82 8.54
C ARG A 448 -11.86 -5.53 7.07
N SER A 449 -11.64 -6.51 6.21
CA SER A 449 -11.89 -6.38 4.77
C SER A 449 -12.06 -7.75 4.11
N ILE A 450 -12.84 -7.78 3.02
CA ILE A 450 -12.96 -8.92 2.11
C ILE A 450 -12.87 -8.38 0.69
N GLY A 451 -11.90 -8.84 -0.12
CA GLY A 451 -11.82 -8.43 -1.53
C GLY A 451 -10.40 -8.44 -2.06
N GLY A 452 -10.20 -7.60 -3.07
CA GLY A 452 -8.98 -7.47 -3.87
C GLY A 452 -9.20 -7.94 -5.30
N SER A 453 -8.36 -7.50 -6.23
CA SER A 453 -8.30 -8.02 -7.61
C SER A 453 -7.58 -9.38 -7.66
N SER A 454 -6.80 -9.64 -6.62
CA SER A 454 -6.07 -10.86 -6.31
C SER A 454 -6.03 -11.04 -4.80
N GLY A 455 -6.09 -12.28 -4.32
CA GLY A 455 -5.90 -12.60 -2.91
C GLY A 455 -4.51 -12.21 -2.39
N ALA A 456 -3.53 -12.09 -3.26
CA ALA A 456 -2.15 -11.75 -2.92
C ALA A 456 -1.90 -10.26 -2.67
N ASN A 457 -2.84 -9.35 -2.97
CA ASN A 457 -2.63 -7.88 -2.94
C ASN A 457 -2.09 -7.35 -1.60
N LEU A 458 -2.50 -7.95 -0.48
CA LEU A 458 -2.06 -7.55 0.86
C LEU A 458 -0.73 -8.16 1.29
N LEU A 459 -0.19 -9.12 0.53
CA LEU A 459 0.94 -9.97 0.93
C LEU A 459 2.22 -9.71 0.14
N GLY A 460 2.13 -9.27 -1.12
CA GLY A 460 3.28 -9.13 -2.02
C GLY A 460 4.43 -8.33 -1.41
N ARG A 461 4.13 -7.24 -0.71
CA ARG A 461 5.10 -6.43 0.01
C ARG A 461 5.92 -7.20 1.08
N PHE A 462 5.37 -8.26 1.66
CA PHE A 462 5.98 -9.00 2.77
C PHE A 462 6.70 -10.27 2.34
N CYS A 463 6.74 -10.58 1.04
CA CYS A 463 7.42 -11.77 0.52
C CYS A 463 8.92 -11.80 0.85
N HIS A 464 9.56 -10.64 0.97
CA HIS A 464 10.98 -10.54 1.33
C HIS A 464 11.29 -10.90 2.80
N LEU A 465 10.27 -10.96 3.67
CA LEU A 465 10.45 -11.28 5.09
C LEU A 465 10.68 -12.77 5.35
N ASP A 466 9.98 -13.63 4.61
CA ASP A 466 9.95 -15.07 4.88
C ASP A 466 9.62 -15.86 3.61
N ALA A 467 10.43 -16.89 3.33
CA ALA A 467 10.23 -17.75 2.17
C ALA A 467 8.88 -18.48 2.19
N GLY A 468 8.30 -18.73 3.36
CA GLY A 468 6.96 -19.33 3.49
C GLY A 468 5.87 -18.39 3.00
N ILE A 469 6.00 -17.06 3.27
CA ILE A 469 5.09 -16.03 2.77
C ILE A 469 5.23 -15.91 1.25
N GLU A 470 6.46 -15.84 0.74
CA GLU A 470 6.73 -15.77 -0.71
C GLU A 470 6.15 -16.98 -1.46
N ASN A 471 6.44 -18.20 -0.97
CA ASN A 471 5.92 -19.42 -1.56
C ASN A 471 4.39 -19.49 -1.53
N PHE A 472 3.76 -18.98 -0.48
CA PHE A 472 2.31 -18.88 -0.40
C PHE A 472 1.74 -17.91 -1.43
N VAL A 473 2.36 -16.74 -1.61
CA VAL A 473 1.95 -15.76 -2.62
C VAL A 473 2.12 -16.34 -4.03
N LYS A 474 3.22 -17.05 -4.32
CA LYS A 474 3.44 -17.74 -5.60
C LYS A 474 2.36 -18.81 -5.85
N GLU A 475 2.01 -19.62 -4.83
CA GLU A 475 0.92 -20.61 -4.92
C GLU A 475 -0.40 -19.96 -5.36
N VAL A 476 -0.72 -18.78 -4.79
CA VAL A 476 -1.94 -18.03 -5.15
C VAL A 476 -1.88 -17.50 -6.58
N THR A 477 -0.77 -16.90 -6.99
CA THR A 477 -0.62 -16.31 -8.33
C THR A 477 -0.55 -17.37 -9.43
N GLU A 478 0.03 -18.53 -9.14
CA GLU A 478 0.00 -19.69 -10.03
C GLU A 478 -1.42 -20.27 -10.18
N TYR A 479 -2.19 -20.33 -9.09
CA TYR A 479 -3.60 -20.75 -9.17
C TYR A 479 -4.38 -19.83 -10.11
N GLU A 480 -4.22 -18.51 -9.98
CA GLU A 480 -4.86 -17.52 -10.85
C GLU A 480 -4.51 -17.75 -12.32
N GLN A 481 -3.23 -17.95 -12.65
CA GLN A 481 -2.77 -18.20 -14.03
C GLN A 481 -3.34 -19.53 -14.58
N LYS A 482 -3.37 -20.58 -13.78
CA LYS A 482 -3.91 -21.90 -14.17
C LYS A 482 -5.41 -21.87 -14.37
N SER A 483 -6.15 -21.00 -13.65
CA SER A 483 -7.58 -20.86 -13.77
C SER A 483 -8.01 -20.21 -15.10
N THR A 484 -7.13 -19.45 -15.76
CA THR A 484 -7.41 -18.77 -17.02
C THR A 484 -6.18 -18.85 -17.94
N PRO A 485 -5.89 -20.01 -18.56
CA PRO A 485 -4.64 -20.25 -19.28
C PRO A 485 -4.49 -19.45 -20.58
N ASP A 486 -5.60 -18.96 -21.13
CA ASP A 486 -5.62 -18.18 -22.37
C ASP A 486 -5.30 -16.68 -22.15
N VAL A 487 -5.24 -16.24 -20.90
CA VAL A 487 -4.94 -14.86 -20.50
C VAL A 487 -3.60 -14.83 -19.75
N ILE A 488 -2.77 -13.87 -20.06
CA ILE A 488 -1.51 -13.63 -19.33
C ILE A 488 -1.80 -12.68 -18.16
N TYR A 489 -1.58 -13.15 -16.94
CA TYR A 489 -1.58 -12.28 -15.75
C TYR A 489 -0.21 -11.64 -15.60
N ALA A 490 -0.11 -10.34 -15.86
CA ALA A 490 1.13 -9.60 -15.82
C ALA A 490 1.20 -8.65 -14.60
N GLU A 491 2.30 -8.71 -13.86
CA GLU A 491 2.54 -7.86 -12.70
C GLU A 491 2.93 -6.44 -13.11
N ILE A 492 2.21 -5.42 -12.65
CA ILE A 492 2.51 -4.03 -12.95
C ILE A 492 3.74 -3.60 -12.14
N SER A 493 4.80 -3.21 -12.83
CA SER A 493 6.00 -2.58 -12.26
C SER A 493 6.03 -1.10 -12.59
N HIS A 494 5.84 -0.25 -11.60
CA HIS A 494 5.87 1.21 -11.73
C HIS A 494 6.34 1.84 -10.42
N LEU A 495 7.22 2.83 -10.53
CA LEU A 495 7.69 3.64 -9.41
C LEU A 495 7.01 5.03 -9.44
N PRO A 496 5.83 5.19 -8.79
CA PRO A 496 5.05 6.44 -8.89
C PRO A 496 5.74 7.62 -8.22
N GLU A 497 6.15 7.44 -6.98
CA GLU A 497 6.96 8.37 -6.19
C GLU A 497 8.04 7.57 -5.48
N SER A 498 9.21 8.18 -5.23
CA SER A 498 10.36 7.47 -4.64
C SER A 498 9.97 6.65 -3.41
N ARG A 499 9.28 7.27 -2.46
CA ARG A 499 8.93 6.62 -1.20
C ARG A 499 7.84 5.57 -1.32
N THR A 500 6.96 5.70 -2.30
CA THR A 500 5.96 4.68 -2.63
C THR A 500 6.63 3.37 -3.07
N GLY A 501 7.86 3.45 -3.58
CA GLY A 501 8.69 2.29 -3.88
C GLY A 501 8.83 1.31 -2.71
N ASN A 502 8.87 1.79 -1.46
CA ASN A 502 8.92 0.91 -0.28
C ASN A 502 7.69 -0.01 -0.13
N ILE A 503 6.52 0.46 -0.59
CA ILE A 503 5.27 -0.31 -0.57
C ILE A 503 5.14 -1.15 -1.83
N ALA A 504 5.66 -0.66 -2.95
CA ALA A 504 5.58 -1.30 -4.25
C ALA A 504 6.63 -2.41 -4.44
N SER A 505 7.78 -2.34 -3.74
CA SER A 505 8.85 -3.34 -3.83
C SER A 505 8.39 -4.72 -3.40
N ARG A 506 8.61 -5.68 -4.29
CA ARG A 506 8.29 -7.10 -4.09
C ARG A 506 9.11 -7.98 -5.03
N PRO A 507 9.37 -9.26 -4.71
CA PRO A 507 10.01 -10.17 -5.65
C PRO A 507 9.14 -10.42 -6.89
N ALA A 508 9.70 -11.02 -7.92
CA ALA A 508 8.95 -11.51 -9.07
C ALA A 508 8.06 -12.69 -8.63
N ILE A 509 6.75 -12.43 -8.55
CA ILE A 509 5.73 -13.39 -8.08
C ILE A 509 4.82 -13.91 -9.19
N ARG A 510 4.97 -13.38 -10.40
CA ARG A 510 4.31 -13.83 -11.64
C ARG A 510 5.36 -14.02 -12.72
N GLU A 511 5.03 -14.80 -13.72
CA GLU A 511 5.92 -15.09 -14.85
C GLU A 511 6.17 -13.85 -15.72
N TYR A 512 5.13 -13.01 -15.91
CA TYR A 512 5.20 -11.83 -16.79
C TYR A 512 5.12 -10.55 -15.98
N THR A 513 5.91 -9.55 -16.38
CA THR A 513 5.91 -8.21 -15.80
C THR A 513 5.60 -7.16 -16.86
N LEU A 514 4.80 -6.19 -16.48
CA LEU A 514 4.40 -5.00 -17.24
C LEU A 514 5.17 -3.80 -16.69
N HIS A 515 6.28 -3.44 -17.33
CA HIS A 515 7.10 -2.32 -16.89
C HIS A 515 6.62 -1.00 -17.49
N TYR A 516 6.53 -0.01 -16.63
CA TYR A 516 6.20 1.34 -17.02
C TYR A 516 6.83 2.35 -16.06
N LEU A 517 7.76 3.18 -16.54
CA LEU A 517 8.55 4.12 -15.74
C LEU A 517 9.28 3.42 -14.58
N SER A 518 9.79 2.26 -14.85
CA SER A 518 10.52 1.38 -13.93
C SER A 518 11.45 0.48 -14.74
N ASN A 519 12.64 0.24 -14.26
CA ASN A 519 13.55 -0.68 -14.90
C ASN A 519 13.07 -2.15 -14.78
N PHE A 520 13.70 -3.07 -15.48
CA PHE A 520 13.43 -4.50 -15.45
C PHE A 520 14.69 -5.33 -15.62
N GLU A 521 14.65 -6.57 -15.14
CA GLU A 521 15.70 -7.53 -15.40
C GLU A 521 15.47 -8.18 -16.76
N ARG A 522 16.47 -8.06 -17.66
CA ARG A 522 16.29 -8.40 -19.09
C ARG A 522 16.08 -9.87 -19.38
N ASN A 523 16.44 -10.74 -18.45
CA ASN A 523 16.23 -12.17 -18.58
C ASN A 523 14.81 -12.63 -18.19
N GLU A 524 13.97 -11.71 -17.69
CA GLU A 524 12.61 -12.01 -17.32
C GLU A 524 11.62 -11.66 -18.46
N PRO A 525 10.54 -12.44 -18.62
CA PRO A 525 9.48 -12.12 -19.59
C PRO A 525 8.85 -10.76 -19.29
N ASN A 526 9.18 -9.79 -20.12
CA ASN A 526 8.68 -8.42 -20.02
C ASN A 526 7.71 -8.10 -21.15
N ILE A 527 6.64 -7.37 -20.82
CA ILE A 527 5.65 -6.84 -21.76
C ILE A 527 5.74 -5.31 -21.72
N PRO A 528 6.41 -4.68 -22.71
CA PRO A 528 6.50 -3.23 -22.77
C PRO A 528 5.15 -2.62 -23.19
N ILE A 529 4.91 -1.39 -22.79
CA ILE A 529 3.67 -0.66 -23.13
C ILE A 529 3.49 -0.53 -24.65
N SER A 530 4.59 -0.42 -25.40
CA SER A 530 4.56 -0.36 -26.87
C SER A 530 4.07 -1.65 -27.55
N ASP A 531 4.06 -2.78 -26.83
CA ASP A 531 3.52 -4.07 -27.30
C ASP A 531 2.00 -4.16 -27.10
N LEU A 532 1.40 -3.29 -26.32
CA LEU A 532 0.00 -3.40 -25.90
C LEU A 532 -0.96 -2.71 -26.87
N MET A 533 -1.99 -3.45 -27.27
CA MET A 533 -3.10 -2.99 -28.06
C MET A 533 -4.39 -3.02 -27.24
N LEU A 534 -5.25 -2.01 -27.42
CA LEU A 534 -6.51 -1.87 -26.74
C LEU A 534 -7.66 -1.92 -27.75
N SER A 535 -8.71 -2.68 -27.45
CA SER A 535 -9.95 -2.72 -28.22
C SER A 535 -11.16 -2.89 -27.29
N VAL A 536 -12.37 -2.65 -27.80
CA VAL A 536 -13.63 -2.87 -27.07
C VAL A 536 -14.48 -3.87 -27.85
N ARG A 537 -15.00 -4.89 -27.17
CA ARG A 537 -15.96 -5.86 -27.70
C ARG A 537 -17.06 -6.08 -26.65
N ASP A 538 -18.32 -6.01 -27.06
CA ASP A 538 -19.48 -6.16 -26.17
C ASP A 538 -19.39 -5.29 -24.89
N GLY A 539 -18.88 -4.05 -25.02
CA GLY A 539 -18.71 -3.10 -23.92
C GLY A 539 -17.57 -3.44 -22.94
N ARG A 540 -16.75 -4.46 -23.25
CA ARG A 540 -15.58 -4.87 -22.47
C ARG A 540 -14.29 -4.44 -23.18
N LEU A 541 -13.36 -3.87 -22.43
CA LEU A 541 -12.01 -3.57 -22.90
C LEU A 541 -11.16 -4.84 -22.95
N PHE A 542 -10.40 -5.01 -24.03
CA PHE A 542 -9.43 -6.08 -24.23
C PHE A 542 -8.05 -5.45 -24.42
N LEU A 543 -7.15 -5.78 -23.53
CA LEU A 543 -5.74 -5.41 -23.62
C LEU A 543 -4.98 -6.62 -24.17
N ARG A 544 -4.35 -6.52 -25.34
CA ARG A 544 -3.68 -7.62 -26.01
C ARG A 544 -2.22 -7.30 -26.26
N SER A 545 -1.34 -8.26 -26.01
CA SER A 545 0.06 -8.21 -26.45
C SER A 545 0.17 -8.61 -27.92
N LYS A 546 0.85 -7.81 -28.72
CA LYS A 546 1.18 -8.16 -30.13
C LYS A 546 2.13 -9.33 -30.19
N LYS A 547 3.12 -9.38 -29.31
CA LYS A 547 4.19 -10.39 -29.26
C LYS A 547 3.63 -11.78 -28.92
N TYR A 548 2.75 -11.87 -27.95
CA TYR A 548 2.23 -13.14 -27.45
C TYR A 548 0.88 -13.52 -28.07
N ASP A 549 0.24 -12.60 -28.76
CA ASP A 549 -1.13 -12.73 -29.33
C ASP A 549 -2.15 -13.24 -28.30
N LYS A 550 -2.03 -12.74 -27.05
CA LYS A 550 -2.90 -13.10 -25.91
C LYS A 550 -3.43 -11.85 -25.21
N GLU A 551 -4.59 -12.00 -24.57
CA GLU A 551 -5.12 -11.01 -23.66
C GLU A 551 -4.21 -10.89 -22.44
N ILE A 552 -3.95 -9.65 -22.02
CA ILE A 552 -3.17 -9.31 -20.82
C ILE A 552 -4.12 -8.84 -19.74
N ALA A 553 -4.09 -9.49 -18.60
CA ALA A 553 -4.78 -9.08 -17.37
C ALA A 553 -3.76 -8.46 -16.41
N PRO A 554 -3.67 -7.13 -16.32
CA PRO A 554 -2.72 -6.48 -15.41
C PRO A 554 -3.08 -6.79 -13.95
N ARG A 555 -2.07 -6.91 -13.09
CA ARG A 555 -2.21 -7.11 -11.63
C ARG A 555 -1.23 -6.23 -10.89
N LEU A 556 -1.73 -5.54 -9.87
CA LEU A 556 -0.92 -4.78 -8.92
C LEU A 556 -0.96 -5.52 -7.57
N THR A 557 0.05 -6.35 -7.31
CA THR A 557 0.09 -7.21 -6.11
C THR A 557 0.77 -6.48 -4.94
N CYS A 558 0.34 -5.25 -4.67
CA CYS A 558 0.72 -4.47 -3.49
C CYS A 558 -0.45 -3.58 -3.03
N ALA A 559 -0.34 -3.03 -1.83
CA ALA A 559 -1.36 -2.18 -1.21
C ALA A 559 -1.23 -0.68 -1.58
N HIS A 560 -0.61 -0.35 -2.71
CA HIS A 560 -0.49 1.04 -3.14
C HIS A 560 -1.84 1.62 -3.55
N ASN A 561 -2.17 2.79 -3.01
CA ASN A 561 -3.34 3.55 -3.43
C ASN A 561 -3.03 4.39 -4.68
N TYR A 562 -3.29 3.84 -5.83
CA TYR A 562 -3.04 4.45 -7.14
C TYR A 562 -4.13 5.44 -7.60
N SER A 563 -5.22 5.58 -6.85
CA SER A 563 -6.36 6.42 -7.28
C SER A 563 -6.03 7.90 -7.50
N LEU A 564 -4.96 8.37 -6.87
CA LEU A 564 -4.47 9.75 -7.00
C LEU A 564 -3.30 9.89 -8.01
N SER A 565 -2.92 8.80 -8.70
CA SER A 565 -1.84 8.87 -9.69
C SER A 565 -2.25 9.76 -10.88
N PRO A 566 -1.40 10.74 -11.27
CA PRO A 566 -1.67 11.59 -12.43
C PRO A 566 -1.36 10.89 -13.77
N ILE A 567 -0.72 9.70 -13.75
CA ILE A 567 -0.22 8.99 -14.92
C ILE A 567 -1.33 8.13 -15.53
N PRO A 568 -1.84 8.47 -16.75
CA PRO A 568 -3.00 7.81 -17.34
C PRO A 568 -2.82 6.31 -17.54
N VAL A 569 -1.70 5.89 -18.14
CA VAL A 569 -1.42 4.46 -18.42
C VAL A 569 -1.40 3.64 -17.13
N TYR A 570 -0.66 4.09 -16.12
CA TYR A 570 -0.58 3.37 -14.85
C TYR A 570 -1.92 3.25 -14.15
N ARG A 571 -2.68 4.36 -14.07
CA ARG A 571 -4.02 4.36 -13.46
C ARG A 571 -4.98 3.46 -14.22
N PHE A 572 -4.97 3.51 -15.56
CA PHE A 572 -5.78 2.64 -16.41
C PHE A 572 -5.47 1.16 -16.16
N LEU A 573 -4.21 0.76 -16.17
CA LEU A 573 -3.81 -0.63 -15.91
C LEU A 573 -4.27 -1.10 -14.52
N CYS A 574 -4.18 -0.23 -13.51
CA CYS A 574 -4.62 -0.54 -12.16
C CYS A 574 -6.15 -0.63 -12.03
N ASP A 575 -6.92 0.19 -12.74
CA ASP A 575 -8.38 0.11 -12.74
C ASP A 575 -8.89 -1.07 -13.57
N LEU A 576 -8.20 -1.41 -14.67
CA LEU A 576 -8.59 -2.50 -15.57
C LEU A 576 -8.63 -3.87 -14.87
N GLN A 577 -7.81 -4.08 -13.84
CA GLN A 577 -7.81 -5.32 -13.05
C GLN A 577 -9.18 -5.63 -12.38
N TYR A 578 -10.04 -4.61 -12.23
CA TYR A 578 -11.38 -4.75 -11.63
C TYR A 578 -12.51 -4.75 -12.70
N GLN A 579 -12.17 -4.74 -13.99
CA GLN A 579 -13.18 -4.71 -15.05
C GLN A 579 -14.14 -5.91 -14.94
N GLY A 580 -15.44 -5.61 -14.84
CA GLY A 580 -16.51 -6.62 -14.76
C GLY A 580 -16.48 -7.46 -13.46
N LYS A 581 -15.68 -7.09 -12.47
CA LYS A 581 -15.55 -7.81 -11.19
C LYS A 581 -15.89 -6.92 -10.00
N THR A 582 -16.44 -7.51 -8.96
CA THR A 582 -16.67 -6.83 -7.68
C THR A 582 -15.36 -6.82 -6.88
N GLY A 583 -14.82 -5.63 -6.59
CA GLY A 583 -13.54 -5.47 -5.91
C GLY A 583 -13.56 -5.73 -4.40
N GLY A 584 -14.75 -5.83 -3.77
CA GLY A 584 -14.84 -6.10 -2.34
C GLY A 584 -16.26 -6.41 -1.89
N LEU A 585 -16.36 -7.15 -0.78
CA LEU A 585 -17.60 -7.52 -0.11
C LEU A 585 -17.70 -6.79 1.22
N ARG A 586 -18.82 -6.17 1.50
CA ARG A 586 -19.02 -5.40 2.74
C ARG A 586 -20.48 -5.33 3.16
N CYS A 587 -20.68 -5.21 4.45
CA CYS A 587 -21.94 -4.80 5.06
C CYS A 587 -21.61 -3.89 6.25
N GLY A 588 -22.19 -2.70 6.29
CA GLY A 588 -21.94 -1.72 7.34
C GLY A 588 -22.87 -0.52 7.20
N TRP A 589 -22.69 0.46 8.07
CA TRP A 589 -23.49 1.66 8.10
C TRP A 589 -23.09 2.63 6.97
N ASN A 590 -23.99 2.82 6.01
CA ASN A 590 -23.82 3.79 4.91
C ASN A 590 -24.64 5.06 5.20
N ALA A 591 -24.43 6.11 4.42
CA ALA A 591 -25.25 7.31 4.51
C ALA A 591 -26.73 7.00 4.21
N PRO A 592 -27.71 7.59 4.93
CA PRO A 592 -27.49 8.63 5.96
C PRO A 592 -27.18 8.09 7.37
N LEU A 593 -27.24 6.78 7.61
CA LEU A 593 -27.05 6.20 8.96
C LEU A 593 -25.67 6.49 9.54
N SER A 594 -24.61 6.53 8.71
CA SER A 594 -23.25 6.88 9.16
C SER A 594 -23.14 8.29 9.80
N GLU A 595 -24.17 9.13 9.69
CA GLU A 595 -24.21 10.45 10.33
C GLU A 595 -24.84 10.45 11.75
N MET A 596 -25.37 9.31 12.19
CA MET A 596 -25.97 9.19 13.52
C MET A 596 -24.93 9.33 14.64
N ASP A 597 -25.34 9.89 15.79
CA ASP A 597 -24.46 10.06 16.95
C ASP A 597 -24.11 8.72 17.66
N TYR A 598 -24.87 7.67 17.36
CA TYR A 598 -24.65 6.31 17.87
C TYR A 598 -25.03 5.28 16.80
N LEU A 599 -24.21 4.27 16.63
CA LEU A 599 -24.44 3.16 15.74
C LEU A 599 -24.15 1.83 16.47
N PRO A 600 -25.15 0.93 16.57
CA PRO A 600 -24.96 -0.36 17.21
C PRO A 600 -24.03 -1.26 16.40
N ARG A 601 -23.46 -2.30 17.03
CA ARG A 601 -22.66 -3.32 16.37
C ARG A 601 -23.51 -4.07 15.33
N ILE A 602 -22.92 -4.44 14.20
CA ILE A 602 -23.53 -5.37 13.24
C ILE A 602 -22.86 -6.72 13.36
N GLU A 603 -23.64 -7.76 13.56
CA GLU A 603 -23.18 -9.16 13.62
C GLU A 603 -23.93 -10.04 12.61
N TYR A 604 -23.22 -10.98 12.01
CA TYR A 604 -23.78 -12.12 11.28
C TYR A 604 -23.23 -13.38 11.91
N GLU A 605 -24.09 -14.21 12.50
CA GLU A 605 -23.68 -15.34 13.37
C GLU A 605 -22.73 -14.82 14.49
N GLU A 606 -21.55 -15.43 14.61
CA GLU A 606 -20.51 -15.05 15.56
C GLU A 606 -19.44 -14.11 14.92
N ILE A 607 -19.78 -13.43 13.81
CA ILE A 607 -18.88 -12.57 13.07
C ILE A 607 -19.34 -11.13 13.17
N ILE A 608 -18.48 -10.26 13.69
CA ILE A 608 -18.69 -8.81 13.75
C ILE A 608 -18.34 -8.23 12.39
N LEU A 609 -19.29 -7.55 11.74
CA LEU A 609 -19.14 -6.87 10.46
C LEU A 609 -18.89 -5.36 10.62
N SER A 610 -19.41 -4.76 11.70
CA SER A 610 -19.19 -3.38 12.08
C SER A 610 -19.15 -3.27 13.58
N ARG A 611 -18.18 -2.55 14.11
CA ARG A 611 -18.07 -2.23 15.54
C ARG A 611 -19.19 -1.30 15.98
N GLU A 612 -19.46 -1.26 17.26
CA GLU A 612 -20.28 -0.25 17.90
C GLU A 612 -19.55 1.10 17.85
N GLN A 613 -20.26 2.19 17.53
CA GLN A 613 -19.66 3.50 17.25
C GLN A 613 -20.41 4.64 17.95
N TRP A 614 -19.66 5.64 18.40
CA TRP A 614 -20.18 6.88 19.00
C TRP A 614 -19.52 8.08 18.33
N LYS A 615 -20.32 9.04 17.93
CA LYS A 615 -19.84 10.33 17.42
C LYS A 615 -19.80 11.33 18.57
N VAL A 616 -18.62 11.82 18.92
CA VAL A 616 -18.42 12.81 20.00
C VAL A 616 -18.05 14.15 19.40
N LYS A 617 -18.73 15.21 19.87
CA LYS A 617 -18.56 16.58 19.38
C LYS A 617 -17.74 17.41 20.37
N PRO A 618 -16.97 18.41 19.92
CA PRO A 618 -16.15 19.27 20.78
C PRO A 618 -16.94 19.98 21.89
N GLU A 619 -18.23 20.28 21.65
CA GLU A 619 -19.09 20.97 22.58
C GLU A 619 -19.37 20.14 23.88
N GLU A 620 -19.35 18.80 23.75
CA GLU A 620 -19.59 17.87 24.87
C GLU A 620 -18.46 17.89 25.90
N VAL A 621 -17.25 18.28 25.50
CA VAL A 621 -16.04 18.32 26.35
C VAL A 621 -15.48 19.73 26.52
N LYS A 622 -16.24 20.76 26.17
CA LYS A 622 -15.78 22.14 26.24
C LYS A 622 -15.31 22.51 27.64
N GLY A 623 -14.06 22.97 27.75
CA GLY A 623 -13.44 23.37 29.01
C GLY A 623 -12.79 22.23 29.81
N PHE A 624 -12.86 20.97 29.32
CA PHE A 624 -12.22 19.83 29.99
C PHE A 624 -10.70 19.92 29.96
N GLU A 625 -10.12 20.57 28.94
CA GLU A 625 -8.69 20.77 28.78
C GLU A 625 -8.02 21.57 29.94
N LYS A 626 -8.83 22.34 30.68
CA LYS A 626 -8.35 23.18 31.80
C LYS A 626 -8.46 22.51 33.15
N LEU A 627 -9.05 21.33 33.21
CA LEU A 627 -9.30 20.63 34.47
C LEU A 627 -8.04 19.94 35.00
N SER A 628 -7.97 19.77 36.31
CA SER A 628 -7.05 18.84 36.94
C SER A 628 -7.32 17.41 36.47
N ASP A 629 -6.34 16.50 36.58
CA ASP A 629 -6.52 15.11 36.15
C ASP A 629 -7.68 14.42 36.92
N VAL A 630 -7.86 14.72 38.21
CA VAL A 630 -8.93 14.17 39.02
C VAL A 630 -10.30 14.71 38.58
N ASP A 631 -10.41 16.01 38.31
CA ASP A 631 -11.68 16.60 37.83
C ASP A 631 -12.00 16.17 36.42
N LEU A 632 -10.96 16.01 35.56
CA LEU A 632 -11.12 15.49 34.23
C LEU A 632 -11.66 14.06 34.25
N ASP A 633 -11.02 13.18 35.01
CA ASP A 633 -11.47 11.78 35.16
C ASP A 633 -12.95 11.72 35.57
N ASN A 634 -13.33 12.49 36.63
CA ASN A 634 -14.72 12.51 37.10
C ASN A 634 -15.72 12.99 36.04
N LYS A 635 -15.42 14.05 35.31
CA LYS A 635 -16.32 14.58 34.29
C LYS A 635 -16.38 13.67 33.07
N LEU A 636 -15.23 13.13 32.64
CA LEU A 636 -15.17 12.24 31.50
C LEU A 636 -15.91 10.93 31.77
N ARG A 637 -15.76 10.32 32.96
CA ARG A 637 -16.52 9.12 33.36
C ARG A 637 -18.03 9.36 33.32
N ARG A 638 -18.52 10.53 33.77
CA ARG A 638 -19.95 10.87 33.68
C ARG A 638 -20.40 10.94 32.20
N LEU A 639 -19.60 11.54 31.32
CA LEU A 639 -19.92 11.62 29.91
C LEU A 639 -19.94 10.21 29.28
N LEU A 640 -18.92 9.39 29.54
CA LEU A 640 -18.82 8.03 29.03
C LEU A 640 -19.99 7.16 29.46
N GLN A 641 -20.34 7.21 30.75
CA GLN A 641 -21.50 6.49 31.30
C GLN A 641 -22.84 6.95 30.68
N ALA A 642 -23.04 8.27 30.55
CA ALA A 642 -24.26 8.81 29.95
C ALA A 642 -24.44 8.42 28.47
N ARG A 643 -23.31 8.23 27.75
CA ARG A 643 -23.27 7.84 26.31
C ARG A 643 -23.13 6.33 26.11
N GLY A 644 -22.94 5.54 27.17
CA GLY A 644 -22.66 4.10 27.05
C GLY A 644 -21.33 3.77 26.38
N ILE A 645 -20.33 4.68 26.42
CA ILE A 645 -19.03 4.50 25.83
C ILE A 645 -18.13 3.66 26.76
N PRO A 646 -17.53 2.56 26.32
CA PRO A 646 -16.65 1.75 27.15
C PRO A 646 -15.30 2.43 27.43
N ASP A 647 -14.57 1.95 28.44
CA ASP A 647 -13.24 2.48 28.79
C ASP A 647 -12.19 2.26 27.71
N LEU A 648 -12.29 1.15 26.97
CA LEU A 648 -11.35 0.78 25.92
C LEU A 648 -11.95 1.04 24.54
N VAL A 649 -11.37 1.97 23.81
CA VAL A 649 -11.88 2.41 22.50
C VAL A 649 -10.76 2.62 21.48
N VAL A 650 -11.14 2.74 20.23
CA VAL A 650 -10.28 3.18 19.15
C VAL A 650 -10.91 4.37 18.41
N ILE A 651 -10.08 5.29 17.98
CA ILE A 651 -10.45 6.36 17.05
C ILE A 651 -9.92 5.96 15.68
N PRO A 652 -10.79 5.68 14.69
CA PRO A 652 -10.34 5.42 13.32
C PRO A 652 -9.83 6.72 12.68
N ASP A 653 -8.76 6.60 11.91
CA ASP A 653 -8.11 7.70 11.20
C ASP A 653 -7.58 7.21 9.85
N ASN A 654 -8.44 7.08 8.85
CA ASN A 654 -8.18 6.41 7.58
C ASN A 654 -7.66 4.98 7.81
N ASP A 655 -6.43 4.69 7.36
CA ASP A 655 -5.79 3.39 7.57
C ASP A 655 -5.21 3.23 8.98
N ASN A 656 -5.27 4.27 9.80
CA ASN A 656 -4.75 4.26 11.16
C ASN A 656 -5.88 4.09 12.19
N GLU A 657 -5.53 3.54 13.33
CA GLU A 657 -6.39 3.47 14.53
C GLU A 657 -5.59 4.00 15.73
N LEU A 658 -6.19 4.88 16.51
CA LEU A 658 -5.64 5.37 17.76
C LEU A 658 -6.38 4.72 18.92
N PHE A 659 -5.72 3.80 19.60
CA PHE A 659 -6.25 3.16 20.80
C PHE A 659 -6.19 4.12 21.99
N LEU A 660 -7.24 4.10 22.81
CA LEU A 660 -7.37 4.85 24.05
C LEU A 660 -7.93 3.96 25.17
N ASN A 661 -7.31 4.07 26.34
CA ASN A 661 -7.83 3.55 27.60
C ASN A 661 -8.24 4.75 28.46
N PHE A 662 -9.54 4.97 28.66
CA PHE A 662 -10.03 6.10 29.46
C PHE A 662 -9.75 6.00 30.96
N GLN A 663 -9.20 4.87 31.43
CA GLN A 663 -8.66 4.77 32.80
C GLN A 663 -7.25 5.38 32.93
N ASP A 664 -6.59 5.69 31.79
CA ASP A 664 -5.25 6.31 31.74
C ASP A 664 -5.36 7.82 31.46
N HIS A 665 -4.79 8.65 32.33
CA HIS A 665 -4.82 10.11 32.16
C HIS A 665 -4.16 10.60 30.88
N SER A 666 -3.07 9.95 30.42
CA SER A 666 -2.44 10.31 29.17
C SER A 666 -3.38 10.07 27.98
N CYS A 667 -4.13 8.96 27.98
CA CYS A 667 -5.14 8.66 26.96
C CYS A 667 -6.31 9.66 27.01
N GLN A 668 -6.75 10.10 28.20
CA GLN A 668 -7.76 11.15 28.35
C GLN A 668 -7.28 12.47 27.71
N ARG A 669 -6.01 12.88 27.97
CA ARG A 669 -5.38 14.06 27.35
C ARG A 669 -5.23 13.91 25.84
N ILE A 670 -4.83 12.74 25.35
CA ILE A 670 -4.74 12.42 23.92
C ILE A 670 -6.12 12.56 23.26
N PHE A 671 -7.17 12.04 23.88
CA PHE A 671 -8.55 12.18 23.41
C PHE A 671 -8.96 13.65 23.23
N LEU A 672 -8.79 14.46 24.27
CA LEU A 672 -9.12 15.89 24.23
C LEU A 672 -8.34 16.64 23.15
N SER A 673 -7.03 16.37 23.05
CA SER A 673 -6.18 17.01 22.03
C SER A 673 -6.55 16.62 20.60
N THR A 674 -7.01 15.37 20.40
CA THR A 674 -7.46 14.88 19.09
C THR A 674 -8.80 15.51 18.70
N LEU A 675 -9.73 15.58 19.65
CA LEU A 675 -11.04 16.16 19.42
C LEU A 675 -10.98 17.68 19.16
N ALA A 676 -10.08 18.40 19.87
CA ALA A 676 -9.88 19.85 19.68
C ALA A 676 -9.42 20.25 18.26
N GLN A 677 -8.82 19.31 17.51
CA GLN A 677 -8.35 19.54 16.15
C GLN A 677 -9.38 19.21 15.07
N ARG A 678 -10.56 18.69 15.45
CA ARG A 678 -11.59 18.17 14.54
C ARG A 678 -12.95 18.72 14.86
N LYS A 679 -13.85 18.74 13.89
CA LYS A 679 -15.28 19.13 14.10
C LYS A 679 -16.08 18.08 14.87
N GLY A 680 -15.50 16.93 15.12
CA GLY A 680 -16.04 15.76 15.81
C GLY A 680 -15.21 14.54 15.48
N ILE A 681 -15.29 13.54 16.32
CA ILE A 681 -14.61 12.25 16.12
C ILE A 681 -15.59 11.10 16.25
N VAL A 682 -15.34 10.04 15.49
CA VAL A 682 -15.99 8.74 15.70
C VAL A 682 -15.09 7.94 16.64
N ILE A 683 -15.68 7.32 17.62
CA ILE A 683 -15.04 6.38 18.54
C ILE A 683 -15.69 5.02 18.30
N GLU A 684 -14.89 3.98 18.23
CA GLU A 684 -15.32 2.59 18.09
C GLU A 684 -14.91 1.78 19.32
N GLU A 685 -15.67 0.75 19.65
CA GLU A 685 -15.32 -0.18 20.71
C GLU A 685 -13.99 -0.90 20.40
N PHE A 686 -13.19 -1.15 21.42
CA PHE A 686 -12.04 -2.06 21.33
C PHE A 686 -12.47 -3.47 21.72
N LEU A 687 -12.22 -4.44 20.83
CA LEU A 687 -12.84 -5.76 20.92
C LEU A 687 -12.03 -6.81 21.70
N PHE A 688 -10.76 -6.56 21.98
CA PHE A 688 -9.87 -7.57 22.57
C PHE A 688 -9.87 -7.48 24.10
N ASP A 689 -9.89 -8.68 24.71
CA ASP A 689 -9.68 -8.91 26.13
C ASP A 689 -8.43 -9.82 26.29
N PRO A 690 -7.41 -9.41 27.07
CA PRO A 690 -6.22 -10.18 27.32
C PRO A 690 -6.49 -11.64 27.73
N ALA A 691 -7.50 -11.83 28.60
CA ALA A 691 -7.85 -13.16 29.12
C ALA A 691 -8.40 -14.10 28.05
N GLN A 692 -9.06 -13.55 27.02
CA GLN A 692 -9.71 -14.30 25.95
C GLN A 692 -8.89 -14.37 24.65
N ALA A 693 -7.74 -13.69 24.59
CA ALA A 693 -6.92 -13.61 23.39
C ALA A 693 -6.47 -15.02 22.92
N VAL A 694 -6.61 -15.27 21.63
CA VAL A 694 -6.24 -16.56 21.00
C VAL A 694 -4.78 -16.62 20.60
N VAL A 695 -4.13 -15.48 20.40
CA VAL A 695 -2.70 -15.39 20.13
C VAL A 695 -1.99 -15.09 21.45
N ARG A 696 -1.03 -15.93 21.79
CA ARG A 696 -0.33 -15.86 23.09
C ARG A 696 1.18 -15.96 22.92
N SER A 697 1.92 -15.42 23.87
CA SER A 697 3.35 -15.67 24.10
C SER A 697 3.58 -15.64 25.60
N GLU A 698 4.21 -16.67 26.16
CA GLU A 698 4.57 -16.76 27.58
C GLU A 698 3.38 -16.43 28.53
N GLY A 699 2.19 -16.87 28.16
CA GLY A 699 0.96 -16.63 28.91
C GLY A 699 0.25 -15.32 28.65
N SER A 700 0.90 -14.33 28.06
CA SER A 700 0.34 -13.04 27.72
C SER A 700 -0.46 -13.07 26.41
N GLY A 701 -1.55 -12.27 26.34
CA GLY A 701 -2.44 -12.17 25.19
C GLY A 701 -2.02 -11.09 24.20
N TYR A 702 -2.23 -11.33 22.91
CA TYR A 702 -1.94 -10.37 21.84
C TYR A 702 -3.17 -10.10 20.99
N THR A 703 -3.30 -8.89 20.46
CA THR A 703 -4.18 -8.63 19.33
C THR A 703 -3.66 -9.38 18.10
N ASN A 704 -4.54 -9.63 17.17
CA ASN A 704 -4.18 -10.34 15.95
C ASN A 704 -4.95 -9.79 14.74
N GLU A 705 -4.36 -9.98 13.57
CA GLU A 705 -4.98 -9.79 12.28
C GLU A 705 -4.51 -10.92 11.37
N MET A 706 -5.45 -11.67 10.82
CA MET A 706 -5.21 -12.84 9.99
C MET A 706 -5.66 -12.56 8.57
N ILE A 707 -4.85 -12.90 7.59
CA ILE A 707 -5.16 -12.77 6.17
C ILE A 707 -5.28 -14.17 5.59
N PHE A 708 -6.52 -14.57 5.31
CA PHE A 708 -6.85 -15.81 4.60
C PHE A 708 -7.07 -15.50 3.13
N ILE A 709 -6.63 -16.40 2.27
CA ILE A 709 -6.90 -16.31 0.83
C ILE A 709 -7.85 -17.41 0.44
N PHE A 710 -8.85 -17.03 -0.36
CA PHE A 710 -9.88 -17.92 -0.87
C PHE A 710 -9.81 -17.94 -2.39
N HIS A 711 -10.07 -19.11 -2.99
CA HIS A 711 -10.14 -19.32 -4.43
C HIS A 711 -11.49 -19.93 -4.83
N LYS A 712 -11.90 -19.76 -6.09
CA LYS A 712 -13.10 -20.41 -6.68
C LYS A 712 -12.97 -21.90 -6.79
#